data_efaddb21416ede5903127d51515b53a5
#
_entry.id   efaddb21416ede5903127d51515b53a5
#
_cell.length_a   1.000
_cell.length_b   1.000
_cell.length_c   1.000
_cell.angle_alpha   90.00
_cell.angle_beta   90.00
_cell.angle_gamma   90.00
#
_symmetry.space_group_name_H-M   'P 1'
#
loop_
_entity.id
_entity.type
_entity.pdbx_description
1 polymer ?
#
loop_
_entity_poly.entity_id
_entity_poly.type
_entity_poly.pdbx_seq_one_letter_code
_entity_poly.pdbx_strand_id
1 'polypeptide(L)'
;MSRSRLPAALFLIAALLCGLPSTVAAQGTLEDYIRADSFAERTRGLVFDVAEEPHWIGESSRFWYRKSVEGGNRFVLVDPTLVEKRPAFDHDRLAASLTGARGDTVTAVTLPFESIEYVEDEQAIEFVVADSTWRCDLEDYACENRGARREHDRRDRGFPWSAGPGQRWRLQNGEPVQSPDSAMEAFIQNYNVAVRKPGSDEFVLLTQDGSEGNQYTRASLAWSPDSRRLAVYRVIPGYPREVHYVESSPEDRLQPKHSTLLYAKPGDVLDKETPVILDVETGAKIEPSAELFPNAYSLSSLEWREDGERVTFQYNQRGHQVFRIIEIDATTGATRAVISEEPETFFDYASKRFRHDVDDGEEIIWMSERDGWNHLYLYDGRTGSVKNQITRGAWVVQDVDTVDVDARTIWFRASGMNPDQDPYFVHQYSINFDGSGLTAYTDANGTHSIDFSPDMRFYVDRWSRVDQPPVALLRRTSDRSVVMELERADDSALLASGWRYPEVFTAKGRDGETDIWGVIVRPTNFDSTKSYPVVEYIYAGPHSSFVPKRFSTLSRHHSVAELGLIVVQIDGMGTSNRSKAFHDVAWKNIKDAGFPDRILWHRAVADRYAYYDTTRVGIYGGSAGGQNAMGALLFHPDFYHVAVSASGCHDNRMDKIWWNELWMSWPIGPHYSASSNVDNAHLLEGNLLLILPEMDTNVDPSSTLQVVNALIEAGKEFEFVMVPGANHGFGGEYGIRKRDDFFVKHLHNVDPPEWNDMEEVPLGIARDERQR
;
A
#
# COMPACT_ATOMS: atom_id res chain seq x y z
N MET A 1 60.77 -6.30 87.44
CA MET A 1 60.08 -5.31 88.30
C MET A 1 59.08 -4.58 87.39
N SER A 2 57.89 -4.88 87.56
CA SER A 2 56.78 -4.08 88.10
C SER A 2 55.90 -3.43 87.00
N ARG A 3 54.69 -4.02 86.93
CA ARG A 3 53.35 -3.43 86.89
C ARG A 3 52.96 -2.56 85.61
N SER A 4 52.08 -3.09 84.78
CA SER A 4 50.61 -3.06 84.79
C SER A 4 49.96 -1.69 84.65
N ARG A 5 49.16 -1.53 83.54
CA ARG A 5 47.73 -1.16 83.56
C ARG A 5 47.21 -1.02 82.13
N LEU A 6 46.20 -1.81 81.79
CA LEU A 6 45.21 -1.48 80.74
C LEU A 6 44.42 -0.25 81.17
N PRO A 7 43.85 0.51 80.26
CA PRO A 7 42.43 0.39 80.08
C PRO A 7 41.83 0.58 78.65
N ALA A 8 40.66 0.01 78.57
CA ALA A 8 39.45 0.38 77.83
C ALA A 8 39.49 0.40 76.33
N ALA A 9 38.93 -0.66 75.79
CA ALA A 9 38.43 -0.78 74.42
C ALA A 9 37.26 0.18 74.15
N LEU A 10 37.39 1.08 73.18
CA LEU A 10 36.25 1.73 72.52
C LEU A 10 35.95 0.94 71.24
N PHE A 11 34.85 0.19 71.22
CA PHE A 11 34.29 -0.41 70.01
C PHE A 11 33.67 0.73 69.12
N LEU A 12 34.33 1.09 68.06
CA LEU A 12 33.71 1.81 66.97
C LEU A 12 33.03 0.78 66.06
N ILE A 13 31.71 0.68 66.13
CA ILE A 13 30.89 -0.03 65.17
C ILE A 13 30.82 0.87 63.95
N ALA A 14 31.69 0.60 62.93
CA ALA A 14 31.51 1.13 61.57
C ALA A 14 30.36 0.33 60.96
N ALA A 15 29.17 0.91 60.89
CA ALA A 15 28.08 0.41 60.06
C ALA A 15 28.52 0.47 58.59
N LEU A 16 28.92 -0.67 58.02
CA LEU A 16 28.97 -0.85 56.58
C LEU A 16 27.52 -0.78 56.09
N LEU A 17 27.09 0.36 55.59
CA LEU A 17 26.00 0.47 54.67
C LEU A 17 26.48 -0.16 53.36
N CYS A 18 26.31 -1.50 53.22
CA CYS A 18 26.24 -2.12 51.92
C CYS A 18 25.07 -1.46 51.20
N GLY A 19 25.36 -0.52 50.29
CA GLY A 19 24.42 -0.11 49.28
C GLY A 19 24.05 -1.37 48.51
N LEU A 20 22.82 -1.85 48.72
CA LEU A 20 22.20 -2.79 47.78
C LEU A 20 22.32 -2.17 46.40
N PRO A 21 22.87 -2.86 45.40
CA PRO A 21 22.75 -2.38 44.05
C PRO A 21 21.24 -2.20 43.84
N SER A 22 20.81 -0.99 43.51
CA SER A 22 19.49 -0.80 42.96
C SER A 22 19.39 -1.76 41.80
N THR A 23 18.57 -2.80 41.92
CA THR A 23 18.23 -3.69 40.83
C THR A 23 17.64 -2.80 39.77
N VAL A 24 18.45 -2.46 38.74
CA VAL A 24 17.90 -1.93 37.51
C VAL A 24 16.87 -2.98 37.08
N ALA A 25 15.59 -2.63 37.13
CA ALA A 25 14.55 -3.55 36.72
C ALA A 25 14.91 -4.04 35.33
N ALA A 26 15.12 -5.35 35.15
CA ALA A 26 15.49 -5.96 33.91
C ALA A 26 14.41 -5.60 32.87
N GLN A 27 14.82 -5.39 31.64
CA GLN A 27 13.94 -5.23 30.46
C GLN A 27 13.95 -6.55 29.69
N GLY A 28 12.89 -6.85 28.94
CA GLY A 28 12.74 -8.13 28.23
C GLY A 28 12.30 -9.28 29.15
N THR A 29 11.60 -8.98 30.25
CA THR A 29 11.09 -9.93 31.22
C THR A 29 9.81 -10.62 30.74
N LEU A 30 9.38 -11.72 31.41
CA LEU A 30 8.10 -12.36 31.13
C LEU A 30 6.92 -11.35 31.23
N GLU A 31 6.96 -10.42 32.17
CA GLU A 31 5.93 -9.38 32.30
C GLU A 31 5.89 -8.45 31.08
N ASP A 32 7.06 -8.14 30.48
CA ASP A 32 7.18 -7.34 29.28
C ASP A 32 6.54 -8.06 28.06
N TYR A 33 6.77 -9.38 27.93
CA TYR A 33 6.13 -10.21 26.90
C TYR A 33 4.62 -10.29 27.07
N ILE A 34 4.12 -10.48 28.29
CA ILE A 34 2.67 -10.48 28.59
C ILE A 34 2.04 -9.14 28.18
N ARG A 35 2.71 -8.02 28.46
CA ARG A 35 2.24 -6.69 28.02
C ARG A 35 2.25 -6.54 26.50
N ALA A 36 3.29 -7.05 25.85
CA ALA A 36 3.45 -7.01 24.38
C ALA A 36 2.33 -7.81 23.68
N ASP A 37 2.12 -9.05 24.10
CA ASP A 37 1.13 -9.97 23.51
C ASP A 37 -0.30 -9.48 23.73
N SER A 38 -0.61 -8.97 24.92
CA SER A 38 -1.95 -8.46 25.26
C SER A 38 -2.23 -7.05 24.73
N PHE A 39 -1.26 -6.36 24.16
CA PHE A 39 -1.38 -4.94 23.82
C PHE A 39 -2.55 -4.65 22.86
N ALA A 40 -2.65 -5.39 21.78
CA ALA A 40 -3.70 -5.20 20.79
C ALA A 40 -5.11 -5.43 21.38
N GLU A 41 -5.25 -6.42 22.25
CA GLU A 41 -6.51 -6.72 22.92
C GLU A 41 -6.86 -5.64 23.96
N ARG A 42 -5.91 -5.23 24.80
CA ARG A 42 -6.09 -4.19 25.82
C ARG A 42 -6.44 -2.82 25.26
N THR A 43 -6.06 -2.52 24.02
CA THR A 43 -6.31 -1.22 23.36
C THR A 43 -7.46 -1.23 22.39
N ARG A 44 -8.01 -2.42 22.07
CA ARG A 44 -9.11 -2.58 21.11
C ARG A 44 -10.40 -1.94 21.64
N GLY A 45 -11.04 -1.12 20.78
CA GLY A 45 -12.34 -0.52 21.08
C GLY A 45 -12.32 0.53 22.19
N LEU A 46 -11.14 1.09 22.53
CA LEU A 46 -11.00 2.13 23.54
C LEU A 46 -11.01 3.57 22.98
N VAL A 47 -11.33 3.72 21.69
CA VAL A 47 -11.53 5.02 21.05
C VAL A 47 -12.98 5.11 20.61
N PHE A 48 -13.71 6.08 21.13
CA PHE A 48 -15.13 6.26 20.87
C PHE A 48 -15.39 7.47 19.96
N ASP A 49 -16.61 7.59 19.47
CA ASP A 49 -17.06 8.68 18.59
C ASP A 49 -16.17 8.85 17.34
N VAL A 50 -15.63 7.77 16.81
CA VAL A 50 -14.95 7.75 15.51
C VAL A 50 -16.02 7.58 14.44
N ALA A 51 -16.20 8.59 13.56
CA ALA A 51 -17.07 8.48 12.40
C ALA A 51 -16.39 7.68 11.29
N GLU A 52 -17.06 6.65 10.81
CA GLU A 52 -16.70 5.92 9.59
C GLU A 52 -17.07 6.73 8.33
N GLU A 53 -16.92 6.13 7.15
CA GLU A 53 -17.26 6.77 5.87
C GLU A 53 -18.75 7.10 5.79
N PRO A 54 -19.11 8.26 5.21
CA PRO A 54 -20.51 8.59 4.97
C PRO A 54 -21.06 7.77 3.81
N HIS A 55 -22.32 7.34 3.95
CA HIS A 55 -23.08 6.67 2.91
C HIS A 55 -24.24 7.55 2.49
N TRP A 56 -24.13 8.14 1.30
CA TRP A 56 -25.13 9.05 0.76
C TRP A 56 -26.42 8.31 0.39
N ILE A 57 -27.58 8.96 0.60
CA ILE A 57 -28.90 8.36 0.34
C ILE A 57 -29.41 8.87 -1.01
N GLY A 58 -29.38 8.00 -2.03
CA GLY A 58 -29.73 8.34 -3.40
C GLY A 58 -28.88 9.51 -3.93
N GLU A 59 -29.49 10.41 -4.68
CA GLU A 59 -28.85 11.61 -5.23
C GLU A 59 -28.95 12.82 -4.27
N SER A 60 -29.30 12.60 -2.99
CA SER A 60 -29.49 13.67 -2.01
C SER A 60 -28.22 14.01 -1.25
N SER A 61 -28.23 15.14 -0.54
CA SER A 61 -27.19 15.48 0.42
C SER A 61 -27.32 14.74 1.76
N ARG A 62 -28.37 13.94 1.95
CA ARG A 62 -28.58 13.18 3.19
C ARG A 62 -27.69 11.94 3.19
N PHE A 63 -27.17 11.60 4.37
CA PHE A 63 -26.28 10.45 4.51
C PHE A 63 -26.40 9.83 5.89
N TRP A 64 -25.96 8.58 5.98
CA TRP A 64 -25.72 7.94 7.26
C TRP A 64 -24.25 7.55 7.38
N TYR A 65 -23.79 7.41 8.62
CA TYR A 65 -22.48 6.84 8.94
C TYR A 65 -22.59 6.00 10.21
N ARG A 66 -21.63 5.11 10.39
CA ARG A 66 -21.48 4.35 11.62
C ARG A 66 -20.43 5.02 12.49
N LYS A 67 -20.67 5.10 13.79
CA LYS A 67 -19.69 5.59 14.75
C LYS A 67 -19.41 4.58 15.85
N SER A 68 -18.15 4.55 16.32
CA SER A 68 -17.76 3.72 17.47
C SER A 68 -18.39 4.26 18.77
N VAL A 69 -18.83 3.32 19.61
CA VAL A 69 -19.27 3.58 20.98
C VAL A 69 -18.74 2.48 21.91
N GLU A 70 -18.88 2.64 23.22
CA GLU A 70 -18.50 1.58 24.15
C GLU A 70 -19.26 0.28 23.84
N GLY A 71 -18.49 -0.79 23.61
CA GLY A 71 -19.02 -2.12 23.31
C GLY A 71 -19.51 -2.34 21.89
N GLY A 72 -19.34 -1.39 20.97
CA GLY A 72 -19.74 -1.60 19.57
C GLY A 72 -19.90 -0.32 18.74
N ASN A 73 -20.96 -0.25 17.91
CA ASN A 73 -21.20 0.84 16.99
C ASN A 73 -22.67 1.30 17.00
N ARG A 74 -22.89 2.52 16.52
CA ARG A 74 -24.23 3.08 16.25
C ARG A 74 -24.30 3.72 14.88
N PHE A 75 -25.46 3.64 14.23
CA PHE A 75 -25.76 4.28 12.96
C PHE A 75 -26.40 5.65 13.19
N VAL A 76 -25.86 6.65 12.51
CA VAL A 76 -26.27 8.05 12.62
C VAL A 76 -26.75 8.53 11.25
N LEU A 77 -27.90 9.17 11.18
CA LEU A 77 -28.44 9.82 9.99
C LEU A 77 -28.25 11.33 10.11
N VAL A 78 -27.81 11.96 9.01
CA VAL A 78 -27.60 13.41 8.92
C VAL A 78 -28.41 13.98 7.77
N ASP A 79 -29.12 15.08 8.04
CA ASP A 79 -29.70 15.94 7.03
C ASP A 79 -29.01 17.31 7.04
N PRO A 80 -28.10 17.56 6.07
CA PRO A 80 -27.35 18.80 5.97
C PRO A 80 -28.24 20.05 5.77
N THR A 81 -29.40 19.88 5.14
CA THR A 81 -30.26 21.00 4.81
C THR A 81 -31.04 21.48 6.03
N LEU A 82 -31.38 20.57 6.94
CA LEU A 82 -32.02 20.85 8.21
C LEU A 82 -31.02 21.10 9.33
N VAL A 83 -29.72 20.85 9.08
CA VAL A 83 -28.64 20.86 10.10
C VAL A 83 -29.00 19.92 11.25
N GLU A 84 -29.49 18.73 10.92
CA GLU A 84 -29.98 17.74 11.88
C GLU A 84 -29.10 16.48 11.86
N LYS A 85 -28.77 15.98 13.06
CA LYS A 85 -28.10 14.71 13.31
C LYS A 85 -28.93 13.90 14.29
N ARG A 86 -29.29 12.65 13.92
CA ARG A 86 -30.12 11.77 14.74
C ARG A 86 -29.74 10.30 14.54
N PRO A 87 -30.17 9.37 15.42
CA PRO A 87 -30.06 7.94 15.14
C PRO A 87 -30.70 7.59 13.78
N ALA A 88 -30.05 6.73 13.00
CA ALA A 88 -30.54 6.29 11.70
C ALA A 88 -31.88 5.53 11.84
N PHE A 89 -32.04 4.84 12.95
CA PHE A 89 -33.24 4.10 13.36
C PHE A 89 -33.22 3.87 14.88
N ASP A 90 -34.27 3.29 15.44
CA ASP A 90 -34.30 2.84 16.84
C ASP A 90 -33.50 1.53 16.97
N HIS A 91 -32.25 1.66 17.45
CA HIS A 91 -31.31 0.53 17.57
C HIS A 91 -31.80 -0.55 18.54
N ASP A 92 -32.49 -0.17 19.61
CA ASP A 92 -32.99 -1.14 20.60
C ASP A 92 -34.14 -1.97 20.03
N ARG A 93 -35.08 -1.34 19.32
CA ARG A 93 -36.17 -2.04 18.64
C ARG A 93 -35.66 -2.97 17.55
N LEU A 94 -34.72 -2.51 16.73
CA LEU A 94 -34.13 -3.31 15.67
C LEU A 94 -33.37 -4.53 16.22
N ALA A 95 -32.57 -4.33 17.26
CA ALA A 95 -31.84 -5.42 17.94
C ALA A 95 -32.78 -6.46 18.54
N ALA A 96 -33.88 -6.04 19.18
CA ALA A 96 -34.89 -6.94 19.73
C ALA A 96 -35.56 -7.77 18.63
N SER A 97 -35.94 -7.15 17.51
CA SER A 97 -36.54 -7.82 16.36
C SER A 97 -35.61 -8.83 15.72
N LEU A 98 -34.33 -8.46 15.51
CA LEU A 98 -33.33 -9.38 14.97
C LEU A 98 -33.04 -10.55 15.89
N THR A 99 -32.96 -10.30 17.21
CA THR A 99 -32.81 -11.37 18.22
C THR A 99 -33.97 -12.39 18.10
N GLY A 100 -35.21 -11.88 17.97
CA GLY A 100 -36.38 -12.73 17.79
C GLY A 100 -36.40 -13.52 16.49
N ALA A 101 -35.97 -12.90 15.39
CA ALA A 101 -36.01 -13.50 14.06
C ALA A 101 -34.85 -14.49 13.81
N ARG A 102 -33.68 -14.27 14.41
CA ARG A 102 -32.47 -15.08 14.22
C ARG A 102 -32.23 -16.11 15.31
N GLY A 103 -32.67 -15.84 16.55
CA GLY A 103 -32.48 -16.71 17.71
C GLY A 103 -31.14 -16.52 18.44
N ASP A 104 -30.26 -15.63 17.98
CA ASP A 104 -29.02 -15.22 18.64
C ASP A 104 -29.17 -13.82 19.26
N THR A 105 -28.52 -13.57 20.41
CA THR A 105 -28.65 -12.30 21.11
C THR A 105 -27.92 -11.18 20.36
N VAL A 106 -28.67 -10.15 19.98
CA VAL A 106 -28.17 -8.92 19.35
C VAL A 106 -28.48 -7.75 20.29
N THR A 107 -27.55 -6.81 20.43
CA THR A 107 -27.77 -5.57 21.20
C THR A 107 -27.78 -4.35 20.29
N ALA A 108 -28.23 -3.21 20.81
CA ALA A 108 -28.29 -1.95 20.08
C ALA A 108 -26.92 -1.47 19.53
N VAL A 109 -25.82 -1.97 20.06
CA VAL A 109 -24.45 -1.61 19.65
C VAL A 109 -23.68 -2.73 18.98
N THR A 110 -24.22 -3.98 19.01
CA THR A 110 -23.60 -5.15 18.36
C THR A 110 -24.46 -5.69 17.23
N LEU A 111 -25.05 -4.78 16.43
CA LEU A 111 -25.80 -5.17 15.23
C LEU A 111 -24.87 -5.93 14.27
N PRO A 112 -25.34 -7.09 13.69
CA PRO A 112 -24.48 -8.02 12.97
C PRO A 112 -24.25 -7.61 11.49
N PHE A 113 -24.27 -6.31 11.19
CA PHE A 113 -24.03 -5.75 9.86
C PHE A 113 -23.27 -4.43 9.96
N GLU A 114 -22.61 -4.05 8.88
CA GLU A 114 -21.77 -2.85 8.82
C GLU A 114 -22.34 -1.79 7.89
N SER A 115 -23.29 -2.14 7.03
CA SER A 115 -23.91 -1.25 6.05
C SER A 115 -25.42 -1.48 5.97
N ILE A 116 -26.14 -0.41 5.67
CA ILE A 116 -27.59 -0.42 5.40
C ILE A 116 -27.90 0.30 4.09
N GLU A 117 -28.98 -0.11 3.45
CA GLU A 117 -29.59 0.59 2.33
C GLU A 117 -31.01 0.96 2.71
N TYR A 118 -31.36 2.25 2.54
CA TYR A 118 -32.73 2.71 2.70
C TYR A 118 -33.53 2.35 1.46
N VAL A 119 -34.69 1.70 1.65
CA VAL A 119 -35.60 1.29 0.59
C VAL A 119 -37.01 1.80 0.85
N GLU A 120 -37.90 1.74 -0.16
CA GLU A 120 -39.31 2.11 -0.03
C GLU A 120 -39.48 3.53 0.53
N ASP A 121 -38.85 4.52 -0.12
CA ASP A 121 -38.89 5.92 0.33
C ASP A 121 -38.46 6.09 1.81
N GLU A 122 -37.45 5.33 2.23
CA GLU A 122 -36.89 5.32 3.59
C GLU A 122 -37.82 4.75 4.67
N GLN A 123 -38.85 4.02 4.29
CA GLN A 123 -39.74 3.34 5.25
C GLN A 123 -39.15 1.99 5.75
N ALA A 124 -38.17 1.47 5.06
CA ALA A 124 -37.47 0.24 5.45
C ALA A 124 -35.95 0.34 5.19
N ILE A 125 -35.20 -0.55 5.82
CA ILE A 125 -33.79 -0.75 5.56
C ILE A 125 -33.51 -2.19 5.12
N GLU A 126 -32.56 -2.34 4.20
CA GLU A 126 -31.96 -3.64 3.84
C GLU A 126 -30.50 -3.69 4.27
N PHE A 127 -30.05 -4.87 4.67
CA PHE A 127 -28.68 -5.16 5.07
C PHE A 127 -28.35 -6.64 4.92
N VAL A 128 -27.06 -6.97 4.96
CA VAL A 128 -26.58 -8.36 4.79
C VAL A 128 -26.04 -8.90 6.10
N VAL A 129 -26.49 -10.10 6.46
CA VAL A 129 -25.97 -10.86 7.60
C VAL A 129 -25.72 -12.30 7.15
N ALA A 130 -24.48 -12.79 7.30
CA ALA A 130 -24.09 -14.16 6.98
C ALA A 130 -24.60 -14.62 5.58
N ASP A 131 -24.28 -13.85 4.53
CA ASP A 131 -24.66 -14.09 3.12
C ASP A 131 -26.18 -14.05 2.81
N SER A 132 -27.00 -13.62 3.77
CA SER A 132 -28.44 -13.42 3.57
C SER A 132 -28.80 -11.95 3.62
N THR A 133 -29.65 -11.50 2.70
CA THR A 133 -30.24 -10.17 2.72
C THR A 133 -31.43 -10.15 3.66
N TRP A 134 -31.45 -9.20 4.57
CA TRP A 134 -32.53 -8.93 5.51
C TRP A 134 -33.16 -7.59 5.19
N ARG A 135 -34.48 -7.51 5.34
CA ARG A 135 -35.25 -6.27 5.26
C ARG A 135 -35.98 -6.06 6.58
N CYS A 136 -35.91 -4.83 7.12
CA CYS A 136 -36.66 -4.45 8.31
C CYS A 136 -37.44 -3.16 8.04
N ASP A 137 -38.72 -3.18 8.34
CA ASP A 137 -39.58 -2.01 8.33
C ASP A 137 -39.22 -1.07 9.49
N LEU A 138 -39.24 0.25 9.29
CA LEU A 138 -38.83 1.23 10.30
C LEU A 138 -40.00 1.80 11.14
N GLU A 139 -41.25 1.44 10.83
CA GLU A 139 -42.42 1.81 11.64
C GLU A 139 -42.65 0.78 12.76
N ASP A 140 -42.77 -0.51 12.41
CA ASP A 140 -43.03 -1.59 13.35
C ASP A 140 -41.82 -2.44 13.71
N TYR A 141 -40.71 -2.29 12.96
CA TYR A 141 -39.46 -3.08 13.08
C TYR A 141 -39.62 -4.57 12.78
N ALA A 142 -40.63 -4.94 11.97
CA ALA A 142 -40.73 -6.29 11.47
C ALA A 142 -39.58 -6.62 10.52
N CYS A 143 -38.77 -7.63 10.87
CA CYS A 143 -37.60 -8.04 10.09
C CYS A 143 -37.87 -9.38 9.40
N GLU A 144 -37.54 -9.49 8.12
CA GLU A 144 -37.65 -10.71 7.32
C GLU A 144 -36.37 -11.02 6.56
N ASN A 145 -36.05 -12.31 6.44
CA ASN A 145 -34.95 -12.79 5.62
C ASN A 145 -35.42 -12.95 4.16
N ARG A 146 -34.79 -12.21 3.26
CA ARG A 146 -35.09 -12.21 1.81
C ARG A 146 -34.32 -13.29 1.02
N GLY A 147 -33.49 -14.09 1.70
CA GLY A 147 -32.69 -15.16 1.11
C GLY A 147 -31.26 -14.78 0.78
N ALA A 148 -30.59 -15.67 0.05
CA ALA A 148 -29.17 -15.49 -0.28
C ALA A 148 -28.92 -14.19 -1.06
N ARG A 149 -27.81 -13.52 -0.73
CA ARG A 149 -27.33 -12.33 -1.44
C ARG A 149 -27.24 -12.63 -2.93
N ARG A 150 -27.85 -11.84 -3.79
CA ARG A 150 -27.58 -11.88 -5.23
C ARG A 150 -26.14 -11.45 -5.42
N GLU A 151 -25.33 -12.30 -6.06
CA GLU A 151 -23.97 -11.92 -6.50
C GLU A 151 -24.10 -10.75 -7.49
N HIS A 152 -24.03 -9.53 -6.99
CA HIS A 152 -23.69 -8.40 -7.81
C HIS A 152 -22.15 -8.34 -7.80
N ASP A 153 -21.59 -8.74 -8.95
CA ASP A 153 -20.20 -8.47 -9.37
C ASP A 153 -19.25 -8.11 -8.21
N ARG A 154 -18.71 -9.13 -7.56
CA ARG A 154 -17.34 -9.01 -7.06
C ARG A 154 -16.48 -8.83 -8.31
N ARG A 155 -16.37 -7.61 -8.80
CA ARG A 155 -15.21 -7.24 -9.58
C ARG A 155 -14.04 -7.49 -8.66
N ASP A 156 -13.39 -8.61 -8.90
CA ASP A 156 -12.10 -8.95 -8.34
C ASP A 156 -11.19 -7.75 -8.68
N ARG A 157 -11.10 -6.79 -7.75
CA ARG A 157 -10.06 -5.77 -7.79
C ARG A 157 -8.80 -6.49 -7.33
N GLY A 158 -8.36 -7.47 -8.15
CA GLY A 158 -6.99 -7.95 -8.08
C GLY A 158 -6.10 -6.72 -8.08
N PHE A 159 -5.19 -6.65 -7.12
CA PHE A 159 -4.23 -5.57 -7.07
C PHE A 159 -3.64 -5.37 -8.47
N PRO A 160 -3.61 -4.14 -9.01
CA PRO A 160 -3.10 -3.86 -10.37
C PRO A 160 -1.67 -4.36 -10.59
N TRP A 161 -1.03 -4.76 -9.54
CA TRP A 161 0.37 -5.17 -9.43
C TRP A 161 0.64 -6.66 -9.74
N SER A 162 -0.38 -7.52 -9.78
CA SER A 162 -0.21 -8.96 -10.00
C SER A 162 -0.08 -9.35 -11.48
N ALA A 163 -0.44 -8.46 -12.39
CA ALA A 163 -0.26 -8.69 -13.82
C ALA A 163 1.13 -8.20 -14.23
N GLY A 164 2.10 -9.08 -14.23
CA GLY A 164 3.36 -8.84 -14.96
C GLY A 164 3.07 -8.48 -16.41
N PRO A 165 3.98 -7.78 -17.13
CA PRO A 165 3.79 -7.39 -18.51
C PRO A 165 3.54 -8.62 -19.38
N GLY A 166 2.55 -8.53 -20.26
CA GLY A 166 2.40 -9.42 -21.36
C GLY A 166 1.92 -10.84 -21.02
N GLN A 167 0.65 -11.01 -20.74
CA GLN A 167 0.02 -12.33 -20.78
C GLN A 167 -1.27 -12.33 -21.63
N ARG A 168 -1.48 -11.31 -22.47
CA ARG A 168 -2.68 -11.23 -23.34
C ARG A 168 -2.85 -12.44 -24.22
N TRP A 169 -1.76 -13.01 -24.72
CA TRP A 169 -1.79 -14.18 -25.59
C TRP A 169 -2.34 -15.43 -24.91
N ARG A 170 -2.39 -15.47 -23.56
CA ARG A 170 -2.99 -16.57 -22.81
C ARG A 170 -4.50 -16.45 -22.69
N LEU A 171 -5.06 -15.25 -22.90
CA LEU A 171 -6.49 -14.98 -22.85
C LEU A 171 -7.13 -15.20 -24.25
N GLN A 172 -6.94 -16.40 -24.82
CA GLN A 172 -7.49 -16.77 -26.13
C GLN A 172 -8.93 -17.25 -26.05
N ASN A 173 -9.36 -17.73 -24.89
CA ASN A 173 -10.70 -18.26 -24.69
C ASN A 173 -11.67 -17.14 -24.33
N GLY A 174 -12.86 -17.14 -24.93
CA GLY A 174 -13.95 -16.22 -24.64
C GLY A 174 -14.85 -16.03 -25.85
N GLU A 175 -16.02 -15.41 -25.60
CA GLU A 175 -16.98 -15.10 -26.66
C GLU A 175 -16.37 -14.15 -27.72
N PRO A 176 -16.79 -14.25 -28.97
CA PRO A 176 -16.41 -13.30 -30.02
C PRO A 176 -16.69 -11.86 -29.61
N VAL A 177 -15.93 -10.90 -30.14
CA VAL A 177 -16.10 -9.46 -29.87
C VAL A 177 -17.03 -8.88 -30.94
N GLN A 178 -18.22 -8.45 -30.51
CA GLN A 178 -19.20 -7.85 -31.43
C GLN A 178 -18.78 -6.48 -31.92
N SER A 179 -19.08 -6.17 -33.20
CA SER A 179 -18.94 -4.82 -33.74
C SER A 179 -19.95 -3.86 -33.07
N PRO A 180 -19.68 -2.54 -33.00
CA PRO A 180 -20.59 -1.55 -32.43
C PRO A 180 -22.00 -1.57 -33.02
N ASP A 181 -22.13 -1.81 -34.34
CA ASP A 181 -23.42 -1.93 -35.06
C ASP A 181 -24.07 -3.33 -34.88
N SER A 182 -23.41 -4.26 -34.20
CA SER A 182 -23.83 -5.66 -33.97
C SER A 182 -23.98 -6.48 -35.28
N ALA A 183 -23.49 -6.00 -36.41
CA ALA A 183 -23.60 -6.69 -37.70
C ALA A 183 -22.58 -7.84 -37.86
N MET A 184 -21.44 -7.72 -37.20
CA MET A 184 -20.33 -8.65 -37.28
C MET A 184 -19.77 -8.97 -35.85
N GLU A 185 -19.06 -10.08 -35.77
CA GLU A 185 -18.27 -10.43 -34.59
C GLU A 185 -16.88 -10.90 -35.00
N ALA A 186 -15.86 -10.49 -34.24
CA ALA A 186 -14.46 -10.83 -34.45
C ALA A 186 -13.97 -11.85 -33.42
N PHE A 187 -13.14 -12.79 -33.86
CA PHE A 187 -12.56 -13.83 -33.00
C PHE A 187 -11.22 -14.32 -33.58
N ILE A 188 -10.53 -15.16 -32.84
CA ILE A 188 -9.27 -15.75 -33.26
C ILE A 188 -9.52 -17.19 -33.75
N GLN A 189 -9.12 -17.46 -34.99
CA GLN A 189 -9.20 -18.78 -35.62
C GLN A 189 -7.80 -19.23 -36.06
N ASN A 190 -7.29 -20.31 -35.50
CA ASN A 190 -5.94 -20.82 -35.81
C ASN A 190 -4.87 -19.70 -35.81
N TYR A 191 -4.80 -18.95 -34.68
CA TYR A 191 -3.87 -17.84 -34.46
C TYR A 191 -4.11 -16.59 -35.32
N ASN A 192 -5.14 -16.56 -36.16
CA ASN A 192 -5.47 -15.48 -37.05
C ASN A 192 -6.79 -14.80 -36.68
N VAL A 193 -6.93 -13.54 -37.08
CA VAL A 193 -8.18 -12.78 -36.92
C VAL A 193 -9.19 -13.22 -38.00
N ALA A 194 -10.38 -13.55 -37.50
CA ALA A 194 -11.54 -13.88 -38.35
C ALA A 194 -12.75 -13.04 -37.93
N VAL A 195 -13.65 -12.82 -38.89
CA VAL A 195 -14.94 -12.16 -38.67
C VAL A 195 -16.07 -12.98 -39.27
N ARG A 196 -17.22 -12.90 -38.63
CA ARG A 196 -18.46 -13.55 -39.12
C ARG A 196 -19.70 -12.75 -38.71
N LYS A 197 -20.85 -13.08 -39.31
CA LYS A 197 -22.14 -12.60 -38.78
C LYS A 197 -22.48 -13.34 -37.50
N PRO A 198 -23.06 -12.68 -36.50
CA PRO A 198 -23.44 -13.33 -35.27
C PRO A 198 -24.29 -14.59 -35.47
N GLY A 199 -23.89 -15.71 -34.85
CA GLY A 199 -24.57 -17.00 -34.96
C GLY A 199 -24.34 -17.75 -36.27
N SER A 200 -23.47 -17.28 -37.19
CA SER A 200 -23.08 -17.99 -38.41
C SER A 200 -21.86 -18.86 -38.20
N ASP A 201 -21.84 -20.04 -38.83
CA ASP A 201 -20.64 -20.88 -38.90
C ASP A 201 -19.68 -20.45 -40.05
N GLU A 202 -20.17 -19.66 -41.02
CA GLU A 202 -19.33 -19.12 -42.09
C GLU A 202 -18.54 -17.89 -41.58
N PHE A 203 -17.24 -17.88 -41.81
CA PHE A 203 -16.34 -16.79 -41.43
C PHE A 203 -15.35 -16.42 -42.54
N VAL A 204 -14.80 -15.22 -42.41
CA VAL A 204 -13.73 -14.72 -43.27
C VAL A 204 -12.48 -14.53 -42.43
N LEU A 205 -11.34 -15.08 -42.87
CA LEU A 205 -10.04 -14.78 -42.29
C LEU A 205 -9.55 -13.43 -42.82
N LEU A 206 -9.29 -12.50 -41.87
CA LEU A 206 -8.68 -11.20 -42.21
C LEU A 206 -7.15 -11.28 -42.22
N THR A 207 -6.57 -12.26 -41.51
CA THR A 207 -5.12 -12.51 -41.52
C THR A 207 -4.82 -13.97 -41.83
N GLN A 208 -3.60 -14.26 -42.30
CA GLN A 208 -3.15 -15.62 -42.64
C GLN A 208 -1.68 -15.85 -42.25
N ASP A 209 -1.09 -14.90 -41.50
CA ASP A 209 0.31 -14.89 -41.10
C ASP A 209 0.49 -15.18 -39.57
N GLY A 210 -0.61 -15.47 -38.90
CA GLY A 210 -0.58 -15.95 -37.50
C GLY A 210 -0.22 -17.43 -37.40
N SER A 211 0.60 -17.78 -36.41
CA SER A 211 1.03 -19.15 -36.15
C SER A 211 1.30 -19.33 -34.66
N GLU A 212 1.49 -20.56 -34.21
CA GLU A 212 1.97 -20.80 -32.85
C GLU A 212 3.28 -20.05 -32.58
N GLY A 213 3.32 -19.28 -31.48
CA GLY A 213 4.47 -18.45 -31.13
C GLY A 213 4.59 -17.14 -31.93
N ASN A 214 3.63 -16.82 -32.77
CA ASN A 214 3.50 -15.52 -33.45
C ASN A 214 2.02 -15.31 -33.83
N GLN A 215 1.23 -14.88 -32.88
CA GLN A 215 -0.23 -15.04 -32.91
C GLN A 215 -0.97 -13.73 -32.64
N TYR A 216 -2.14 -13.60 -33.25
CA TYR A 216 -3.09 -12.55 -32.90
C TYR A 216 -3.81 -12.92 -31.60
N THR A 217 -4.19 -11.93 -30.78
CA THR A 217 -4.77 -12.19 -29.48
C THR A 217 -6.18 -11.63 -29.34
N ARG A 218 -7.11 -12.46 -28.84
CA ARG A 218 -8.51 -12.05 -28.63
C ARG A 218 -8.61 -10.86 -27.67
N ALA A 219 -7.84 -10.87 -26.59
CA ALA A 219 -7.87 -9.82 -25.57
C ALA A 219 -7.48 -8.42 -26.09
N SER A 220 -6.93 -8.33 -27.29
CA SER A 220 -6.55 -7.06 -27.92
C SER A 220 -7.42 -6.63 -29.08
N LEU A 221 -8.46 -7.41 -29.43
CA LEU A 221 -9.39 -7.04 -30.48
C LEU A 221 -10.20 -5.81 -30.07
N ALA A 222 -10.09 -4.75 -30.87
CA ALA A 222 -10.82 -3.50 -30.68
C ALA A 222 -11.44 -3.05 -31.99
N TRP A 223 -12.77 -2.98 -32.07
CA TRP A 223 -13.49 -2.45 -33.21
C TRP A 223 -13.42 -0.92 -33.25
N SER A 224 -13.30 -0.37 -34.48
CA SER A 224 -13.53 1.06 -34.68
C SER A 224 -15.00 1.41 -34.45
N PRO A 225 -15.33 2.64 -33.99
CA PRO A 225 -16.70 3.06 -33.72
C PRO A 225 -17.64 2.89 -34.94
N ASP A 226 -17.14 3.03 -36.16
CA ASP A 226 -17.88 2.86 -37.41
C ASP A 226 -18.00 1.41 -37.87
N SER A 227 -17.51 0.43 -37.09
CA SER A 227 -17.51 -1.01 -37.39
C SER A 227 -16.74 -1.45 -38.63
N ARG A 228 -15.89 -0.59 -39.20
CA ARG A 228 -15.16 -0.87 -40.46
C ARG A 228 -13.78 -1.46 -40.27
N ARG A 229 -13.16 -1.19 -39.14
CA ARG A 229 -11.78 -1.59 -38.85
C ARG A 229 -11.68 -2.31 -37.53
N LEU A 230 -10.63 -3.13 -37.41
CA LEU A 230 -10.20 -3.79 -36.22
C LEU A 230 -8.75 -3.39 -35.89
N ALA A 231 -8.48 -2.97 -34.66
CA ALA A 231 -7.13 -2.89 -34.14
C ALA A 231 -6.87 -4.13 -33.27
N VAL A 232 -5.67 -4.71 -33.36
CA VAL A 232 -5.31 -5.94 -32.68
C VAL A 232 -3.80 -6.03 -32.50
N TYR A 233 -3.33 -6.69 -31.44
CA TYR A 233 -1.91 -7.05 -31.31
C TYR A 233 -1.61 -8.41 -31.90
N ARG A 234 -0.53 -8.46 -32.71
CA ARG A 234 0.19 -9.69 -33.00
C ARG A 234 1.31 -9.84 -31.99
N VAL A 235 1.36 -10.99 -31.31
CA VAL A 235 2.24 -11.22 -30.19
C VAL A 235 3.19 -12.39 -30.45
N ILE A 236 4.46 -12.14 -30.25
CA ILE A 236 5.47 -13.20 -30.07
C ILE A 236 5.65 -13.36 -28.57
N PRO A 237 5.19 -14.50 -27.99
CA PRO A 237 5.26 -14.73 -26.54
C PRO A 237 6.68 -14.66 -26.01
N GLY A 238 6.84 -14.02 -24.87
CA GLY A 238 8.04 -14.08 -24.06
C GLY A 238 8.21 -15.43 -23.38
N TYR A 239 9.22 -15.52 -22.55
CA TYR A 239 9.53 -16.72 -21.79
C TYR A 239 9.59 -16.39 -20.29
N PRO A 240 8.44 -16.30 -19.60
CA PRO A 240 8.43 -16.08 -18.17
C PRO A 240 8.93 -17.33 -17.43
N ARG A 241 9.61 -17.10 -16.31
CA ARG A 241 10.06 -18.19 -15.43
C ARG A 241 8.91 -18.72 -14.60
N GLU A 242 9.04 -19.98 -14.17
CA GLU A 242 8.19 -20.57 -13.16
C GLU A 242 8.93 -20.62 -11.83
N VAL A 243 8.25 -20.21 -10.75
CA VAL A 243 8.66 -20.50 -9.38
C VAL A 243 7.96 -21.77 -8.93
N HIS A 244 8.72 -22.69 -8.36
CA HIS A 244 8.23 -23.99 -7.90
C HIS A 244 8.05 -23.96 -6.39
N TYR A 245 6.87 -24.37 -5.92
CA TYR A 245 6.54 -24.47 -4.51
C TYR A 245 6.36 -25.94 -4.12
N VAL A 246 6.84 -26.28 -2.94
CA VAL A 246 6.58 -27.56 -2.30
C VAL A 246 6.00 -27.28 -0.92
N GLU A 247 4.69 -27.34 -0.78
CA GLU A 247 4.01 -27.27 0.51
C GLU A 247 4.36 -28.55 1.29
N SER A 248 5.25 -28.44 2.27
CA SER A 248 5.79 -29.59 2.98
C SER A 248 4.79 -30.27 3.92
N SER A 249 3.84 -29.51 4.45
CA SER A 249 2.88 -29.96 5.46
C SER A 249 1.45 -29.53 5.13
N PRO A 250 0.86 -30.03 4.02
CA PRO A 250 -0.50 -29.68 3.63
C PRO A 250 -1.52 -30.27 4.64
N GLU A 251 -2.60 -29.53 4.91
CA GLU A 251 -3.63 -29.93 5.88
C GLU A 251 -4.47 -31.14 5.41
N ASP A 252 -4.61 -31.32 4.09
CA ASP A 252 -5.52 -32.33 3.48
C ASP A 252 -4.85 -33.66 3.16
N ARG A 253 -3.52 -33.79 3.34
CA ARG A 253 -2.78 -35.01 3.04
C ARG A 253 -1.43 -35.10 3.76
N LEU A 254 -0.91 -36.33 3.88
CA LEU A 254 0.42 -36.58 4.46
C LEU A 254 1.56 -36.22 3.49
N GLN A 255 1.35 -36.41 2.19
CA GLN A 255 2.40 -36.18 1.19
C GLN A 255 2.45 -34.71 0.77
N PRO A 256 3.65 -34.14 0.56
CA PRO A 256 3.80 -32.75 0.10
C PRO A 256 3.04 -32.47 -1.20
N LYS A 257 2.62 -31.22 -1.38
CA LYS A 257 2.01 -30.73 -2.62
C LYS A 257 3.02 -29.92 -3.41
N HIS A 258 3.09 -30.16 -4.71
CA HIS A 258 3.85 -29.33 -5.64
C HIS A 258 2.90 -28.42 -6.42
N SER A 259 3.29 -27.17 -6.58
CA SER A 259 2.63 -26.18 -7.43
C SER A 259 3.65 -25.28 -8.13
N THR A 260 3.23 -24.57 -9.17
CA THR A 260 4.06 -23.61 -9.88
C THR A 260 3.32 -22.30 -10.04
N LEU A 261 4.07 -21.20 -10.09
CA LEU A 261 3.58 -19.85 -10.36
C LEU A 261 4.45 -19.23 -11.46
N LEU A 262 3.80 -18.69 -12.49
CA LEU A 262 4.52 -17.88 -13.47
C LEU A 262 4.97 -16.58 -12.83
N TYR A 263 6.27 -16.32 -12.89
CA TYR A 263 6.89 -15.24 -12.16
C TYR A 263 8.02 -14.63 -12.99
N ALA A 264 7.67 -13.60 -13.77
CA ALA A 264 8.65 -12.90 -14.58
C ALA A 264 9.65 -12.13 -13.70
N LYS A 265 10.93 -12.35 -13.96
CA LYS A 265 12.06 -11.73 -13.24
C LYS A 265 12.83 -10.78 -14.14
N PRO A 266 13.57 -9.82 -13.57
CA PRO A 266 14.45 -8.96 -14.34
C PRO A 266 15.37 -9.77 -15.27
N GLY A 267 15.47 -9.34 -16.52
CA GLY A 267 16.22 -10.02 -17.56
C GLY A 267 15.45 -11.08 -18.37
N ASP A 268 14.25 -11.47 -17.95
CA ASP A 268 13.43 -12.41 -18.71
C ASP A 268 13.01 -11.83 -20.07
N VAL A 269 12.78 -12.71 -21.03
CA VAL A 269 12.27 -12.31 -22.35
C VAL A 269 10.80 -11.97 -22.24
N LEU A 270 10.45 -10.71 -22.55
CA LEU A 270 9.08 -10.24 -22.54
C LEU A 270 8.37 -10.53 -23.87
N ASP A 271 7.04 -10.50 -23.84
CA ASP A 271 6.22 -10.56 -25.03
C ASP A 271 6.60 -9.40 -25.97
N LYS A 272 6.66 -9.70 -27.26
CA LYS A 272 6.79 -8.67 -28.30
C LYS A 272 5.44 -8.47 -28.93
N GLU A 273 4.78 -7.38 -28.58
CA GLU A 273 3.49 -6.97 -29.12
C GLU A 273 3.68 -6.01 -30.30
N THR A 274 2.97 -6.25 -31.39
CA THR A 274 2.97 -5.39 -32.58
C THR A 274 1.53 -5.03 -32.90
N PRO A 275 1.13 -3.74 -32.89
CA PRO A 275 -0.21 -3.34 -33.28
C PRO A 275 -0.40 -3.56 -34.78
N VAL A 276 -1.61 -3.99 -35.13
CA VAL A 276 -2.03 -4.19 -36.55
C VAL A 276 -3.44 -3.64 -36.68
N ILE A 277 -3.70 -2.94 -37.78
CA ILE A 277 -5.02 -2.46 -38.16
C ILE A 277 -5.50 -3.23 -39.37
N LEU A 278 -6.73 -3.72 -39.32
CA LEU A 278 -7.36 -4.51 -40.35
C LEU A 278 -8.62 -3.80 -40.85
N ASP A 279 -8.76 -3.62 -42.16
CA ASP A 279 -10.00 -3.20 -42.79
C ASP A 279 -10.87 -4.42 -43.05
N VAL A 280 -12.08 -4.42 -42.51
CA VAL A 280 -12.96 -5.61 -42.49
C VAL A 280 -13.58 -5.89 -43.84
N GLU A 281 -13.81 -4.84 -44.64
CA GLU A 281 -14.43 -4.97 -45.99
C GLU A 281 -13.43 -5.42 -47.05
N THR A 282 -12.24 -4.80 -47.03
CA THR A 282 -11.22 -5.05 -48.04
C THR A 282 -10.21 -6.13 -47.68
N GLY A 283 -10.12 -6.48 -46.38
CA GLY A 283 -9.07 -7.34 -45.82
C GLY A 283 -7.67 -6.69 -45.84
N ALA A 284 -7.58 -5.38 -46.07
CA ALA A 284 -6.31 -4.69 -46.02
C ALA A 284 -5.71 -4.67 -44.61
N LYS A 285 -4.41 -4.98 -44.54
CA LYS A 285 -3.64 -5.00 -43.29
C LYS A 285 -2.65 -3.84 -43.29
N ILE A 286 -2.65 -3.06 -42.23
CA ILE A 286 -1.74 -1.96 -41.95
C ILE A 286 -0.89 -2.30 -40.74
N GLU A 287 0.43 -2.34 -40.90
CA GLU A 287 1.41 -2.50 -39.85
C GLU A 287 2.10 -1.15 -39.58
N PRO A 288 1.85 -0.50 -38.44
CA PRO A 288 2.46 0.79 -38.12
C PRO A 288 3.98 0.68 -37.91
N SER A 289 4.71 1.78 -38.15
CA SER A 289 6.13 1.87 -37.81
C SER A 289 6.35 1.75 -36.28
N ALA A 290 7.27 0.88 -35.88
CA ALA A 290 7.61 0.66 -34.48
C ALA A 290 8.74 1.59 -33.95
N GLU A 291 9.17 2.59 -34.73
CA GLU A 291 10.28 3.47 -34.36
C GLU A 291 10.06 4.26 -33.08
N LEU A 292 8.80 4.60 -32.79
CA LEU A 292 8.44 5.37 -31.57
C LEU A 292 8.21 4.51 -30.34
N PHE A 293 8.15 3.16 -30.47
CA PHE A 293 7.92 2.25 -29.34
C PHE A 293 8.84 1.02 -29.38
N PRO A 294 10.17 1.22 -29.53
CA PRO A 294 11.13 0.11 -29.53
C PRO A 294 11.27 -0.49 -28.15
N ASN A 295 11.54 -1.81 -28.07
CA ASN A 295 11.84 -2.51 -26.81
C ASN A 295 10.82 -2.24 -25.70
N ALA A 296 9.55 -2.47 -25.99
CA ALA A 296 8.47 -2.23 -25.03
C ALA A 296 8.59 -3.15 -23.81
N TYR A 297 8.45 -2.59 -22.62
CA TYR A 297 8.11 -3.32 -21.43
C TYR A 297 6.63 -3.72 -21.46
N SER A 298 5.77 -2.79 -21.83
CA SER A 298 4.34 -3.03 -22.01
C SER A 298 3.72 -2.03 -22.99
N LEU A 299 2.67 -2.48 -23.67
CA LEU A 299 1.73 -1.64 -24.41
C LEU A 299 0.36 -1.73 -23.75
N SER A 300 -0.41 -0.63 -23.68
CA SER A 300 -1.79 -0.67 -23.18
C SER A 300 -2.75 -1.29 -24.20
N SER A 301 -4.03 -1.35 -23.87
CA SER A 301 -5.09 -1.65 -24.86
C SER A 301 -5.07 -0.61 -25.96
N LEU A 302 -5.50 -1.04 -27.17
CA LEU A 302 -5.68 -0.17 -28.30
C LEU A 302 -7.03 0.54 -28.16
N GLU A 303 -7.02 1.87 -28.18
CA GLU A 303 -8.19 2.72 -27.96
C GLU A 303 -8.46 3.56 -29.21
N TRP A 304 -9.61 3.37 -29.83
CA TRP A 304 -10.03 4.16 -30.97
C TRP A 304 -10.50 5.55 -30.56
N ARG A 305 -10.22 6.53 -31.41
CA ARG A 305 -10.90 7.82 -31.39
C ARG A 305 -12.30 7.67 -31.98
N GLU A 306 -13.21 8.55 -31.63
CA GLU A 306 -14.61 8.52 -32.10
C GLU A 306 -14.70 8.64 -33.62
N ASP A 307 -13.73 9.29 -34.26
CA ASP A 307 -13.67 9.42 -35.73
C ASP A 307 -13.40 8.09 -36.46
N GLY A 308 -12.97 7.04 -35.76
CA GLY A 308 -12.60 5.74 -36.34
C GLY A 308 -11.36 5.79 -37.24
N GLU A 309 -10.62 6.90 -37.28
CA GLU A 309 -9.42 7.11 -38.08
C GLU A 309 -8.12 7.01 -37.34
N ARG A 310 -8.18 7.10 -35.99
CA ARG A 310 -7.00 7.11 -35.12
C ARG A 310 -7.13 6.11 -34.00
N VAL A 311 -6.00 5.46 -33.66
CA VAL A 311 -5.88 4.52 -32.50
C VAL A 311 -4.77 5.00 -31.58
N THR A 312 -5.03 5.03 -30.29
CA THR A 312 -4.02 5.39 -29.31
C THR A 312 -3.68 4.20 -28.40
N PHE A 313 -2.46 4.20 -27.86
CA PHE A 313 -2.03 3.30 -26.81
C PHE A 313 -0.89 3.91 -25.99
N GLN A 314 -0.71 3.42 -24.78
CA GLN A 314 0.41 3.81 -23.91
C GLN A 314 1.57 2.85 -24.15
N TYR A 315 2.75 3.40 -24.27
CA TYR A 315 4.01 2.69 -24.41
C TYR A 315 4.90 2.97 -23.21
N ASN A 316 5.33 1.91 -22.55
CA ASN A 316 6.34 1.95 -21.50
C ASN A 316 7.60 1.22 -22.01
N GLN A 317 8.71 1.92 -22.13
CA GLN A 317 9.97 1.31 -22.57
C GLN A 317 10.55 0.44 -21.49
N ARG A 318 11.12 -0.69 -21.82
CA ARG A 318 11.89 -1.49 -20.90
C ARG A 318 13.11 -0.70 -20.39
N GLY A 319 13.26 -0.59 -19.07
CA GLY A 319 14.18 0.32 -18.40
C GLY A 319 13.52 1.58 -17.86
N HIS A 320 12.23 1.80 -18.23
CA HIS A 320 11.32 2.79 -17.65
C HIS A 320 11.77 4.26 -17.72
N GLN A 321 12.68 4.59 -18.63
CA GLN A 321 13.14 5.96 -18.87
C GLN A 321 12.36 6.67 -20.00
N VAL A 322 11.51 5.94 -20.72
CA VAL A 322 10.65 6.51 -21.77
C VAL A 322 9.23 5.99 -21.57
N PHE A 323 8.28 6.92 -21.47
CA PHE A 323 6.86 6.63 -21.46
C PHE A 323 6.15 7.52 -22.47
N ARG A 324 5.34 6.94 -23.38
CA ARG A 324 4.68 7.69 -24.45
C ARG A 324 3.22 7.33 -24.58
N ILE A 325 2.43 8.31 -25.02
CA ILE A 325 1.13 8.08 -25.67
C ILE A 325 1.39 8.11 -27.17
N ILE A 326 1.20 6.97 -27.80
CA ILE A 326 1.37 6.80 -29.26
C ILE A 326 -0.01 6.86 -29.91
N GLU A 327 -0.10 7.57 -31.01
CA GLU A 327 -1.26 7.58 -31.91
C GLU A 327 -0.86 7.01 -33.28
N ILE A 328 -1.72 6.16 -33.84
CA ILE A 328 -1.60 5.56 -35.14
C ILE A 328 -2.70 6.14 -36.05
N ASP A 329 -2.36 6.65 -37.19
CA ASP A 329 -3.30 6.90 -38.31
C ASP A 329 -3.73 5.56 -38.92
N ALA A 330 -5.00 5.23 -38.79
CA ALA A 330 -5.53 3.91 -39.15
C ALA A 330 -5.62 3.70 -40.70
N THR A 331 -5.35 4.73 -41.47
CA THR A 331 -5.36 4.65 -42.97
C THR A 331 -3.95 4.47 -43.52
N THR A 332 -2.97 5.19 -42.94
CA THR A 332 -1.59 5.22 -43.47
C THR A 332 -0.62 4.37 -42.66
N GLY A 333 -0.95 4.04 -41.39
CA GLY A 333 -0.03 3.43 -40.45
C GLY A 333 1.02 4.40 -39.88
N ALA A 334 0.91 5.69 -40.19
CA ALA A 334 1.81 6.69 -39.62
C ALA A 334 1.63 6.79 -38.12
N THR A 335 2.76 6.88 -37.40
CA THR A 335 2.77 6.97 -35.93
C THR A 335 3.29 8.33 -35.47
N ARG A 336 2.74 8.85 -34.36
CA ARG A 336 3.26 10.03 -33.66
C ARG A 336 3.19 9.83 -32.13
N ALA A 337 4.09 10.46 -31.43
CA ALA A 337 3.98 10.57 -29.99
C ALA A 337 3.14 11.81 -29.64
N VAL A 338 1.96 11.59 -29.03
CA VAL A 338 1.10 12.68 -28.52
C VAL A 338 1.72 13.26 -27.25
N ILE A 339 2.21 12.39 -26.37
CA ILE A 339 2.94 12.75 -25.15
C ILE A 339 4.21 11.92 -25.11
N SER A 340 5.33 12.52 -24.70
CA SER A 340 6.60 11.83 -24.41
C SER A 340 7.17 12.31 -23.09
N GLU A 341 7.40 11.36 -22.19
CA GLU A 341 8.15 11.54 -20.93
C GLU A 341 9.48 10.81 -21.07
N GLU A 342 10.58 11.52 -20.85
CA GLU A 342 11.94 11.00 -21.01
C GLU A 342 12.83 11.47 -19.83
N PRO A 343 12.51 11.09 -18.57
CA PRO A 343 13.31 11.45 -17.42
C PRO A 343 14.71 10.80 -17.48
N GLU A 344 15.69 11.45 -16.87
CA GLU A 344 17.04 10.91 -16.73
C GLU A 344 17.10 9.62 -15.90
N THR A 345 16.16 9.46 -14.97
CA THR A 345 16.07 8.31 -14.07
C THR A 345 14.94 7.37 -14.51
N PHE A 346 13.78 7.44 -13.91
CA PHE A 346 12.62 6.60 -14.20
C PHE A 346 11.34 7.43 -14.30
N PHE A 347 10.40 6.95 -15.08
CA PHE A 347 9.02 7.40 -15.05
C PHE A 347 8.23 6.49 -14.09
N ASP A 348 7.69 7.04 -13.00
CA ASP A 348 6.92 6.29 -12.01
C ASP A 348 5.50 6.00 -12.53
N TYR A 349 5.39 5.02 -13.44
CA TYR A 349 4.11 4.60 -14.00
C TYR A 349 3.22 3.84 -12.99
N ALA A 350 3.80 3.45 -11.86
CA ALA A 350 3.13 2.64 -10.84
C ALA A 350 2.27 3.48 -9.90
N SER A 351 2.74 4.67 -9.51
CA SER A 351 2.08 5.52 -8.52
C SER A 351 1.86 6.98 -8.95
N LYS A 352 2.52 7.44 -10.04
CA LYS A 352 2.43 8.82 -10.50
C LYS A 352 2.05 8.90 -11.98
N ARG A 353 0.90 8.34 -12.29
CA ARG A 353 0.37 8.33 -13.66
C ARG A 353 -1.11 8.67 -13.66
N PHE A 354 -1.46 9.72 -14.37
CA PHE A 354 -2.83 10.09 -14.66
C PHE A 354 -2.94 10.58 -16.10
N ARG A 355 -3.98 10.12 -16.82
CA ARG A 355 -4.39 10.58 -18.14
C ARG A 355 -5.90 10.73 -18.16
N HIS A 356 -6.38 11.86 -18.62
CA HIS A 356 -7.78 12.09 -18.91
C HIS A 356 -7.91 12.81 -20.27
N ASP A 357 -8.56 12.16 -21.21
CA ASP A 357 -8.81 12.70 -22.53
C ASP A 357 -10.10 13.51 -22.49
N VAL A 358 -10.04 14.75 -22.94
CA VAL A 358 -11.16 15.69 -23.02
C VAL A 358 -11.54 15.82 -24.49
N ASP A 359 -12.85 15.81 -24.81
CA ASP A 359 -13.41 15.95 -26.16
C ASP A 359 -12.73 15.01 -27.17
N ASP A 360 -12.79 13.70 -26.89
CA ASP A 360 -12.14 12.65 -27.70
C ASP A 360 -10.62 12.87 -27.90
N GLY A 361 -9.96 13.50 -26.91
CA GLY A 361 -8.51 13.73 -26.91
C GLY A 361 -8.08 14.98 -27.69
N GLU A 362 -8.98 15.92 -27.96
CA GLU A 362 -8.60 17.28 -28.42
C GLU A 362 -7.70 17.97 -27.39
N GLU A 363 -7.98 17.73 -26.10
CA GLU A 363 -7.10 18.08 -24.99
C GLU A 363 -6.83 16.85 -24.11
N ILE A 364 -5.67 16.82 -23.47
CA ILE A 364 -5.32 15.73 -22.55
C ILE A 364 -4.76 16.32 -21.27
N ILE A 365 -5.35 15.92 -20.12
CA ILE A 365 -4.80 16.20 -18.80
C ILE A 365 -3.82 15.08 -18.47
N TRP A 366 -2.58 15.45 -18.17
CA TRP A 366 -1.47 14.53 -17.97
C TRP A 366 -0.70 14.84 -16.68
N MET A 367 -0.33 13.80 -15.92
CA MET A 367 0.51 13.90 -14.74
C MET A 367 1.98 13.68 -15.08
N SER A 368 2.87 14.57 -14.59
CA SER A 368 4.30 14.53 -14.91
C SER A 368 5.15 15.13 -13.79
N GLU A 369 6.35 14.58 -13.61
CA GLU A 369 7.38 15.08 -12.68
C GLU A 369 8.45 15.94 -13.38
N ARG A 370 8.20 16.45 -14.60
CA ARG A 370 9.20 17.15 -15.45
C ARG A 370 9.79 18.41 -14.88
N ASP A 371 9.12 19.06 -13.92
CA ASP A 371 9.62 20.26 -13.23
C ASP A 371 10.25 19.95 -11.85
N GLY A 372 10.43 18.66 -11.54
CA GLY A 372 10.98 18.18 -10.28
C GLY A 372 9.95 17.85 -9.20
N TRP A 373 8.65 18.05 -9.49
CA TRP A 373 7.52 17.73 -8.63
C TRP A 373 6.40 17.07 -9.44
N ASN A 374 5.54 16.30 -8.78
CA ASN A 374 4.44 15.63 -9.45
C ASN A 374 3.28 16.59 -9.69
N HIS A 375 3.05 16.99 -10.95
CA HIS A 375 2.07 18.01 -11.31
C HIS A 375 1.22 17.63 -12.52
N LEU A 376 0.12 18.37 -12.73
CA LEU A 376 -0.79 18.22 -13.87
C LEU A 376 -0.47 19.23 -14.96
N TYR A 377 -0.56 18.77 -16.21
CA TYR A 377 -0.33 19.55 -17.43
C TYR A 377 -1.49 19.36 -18.40
N LEU A 378 -1.88 20.41 -19.09
CA LEU A 378 -2.84 20.36 -20.17
C LEU A 378 -2.11 20.33 -21.51
N TYR A 379 -2.40 19.32 -22.31
CA TYR A 379 -1.85 19.15 -23.66
C TYR A 379 -2.91 19.47 -24.73
N ASP A 380 -2.45 19.97 -25.87
CA ASP A 380 -3.17 19.93 -27.12
C ASP A 380 -2.97 18.53 -27.74
N GLY A 381 -4.03 17.75 -27.84
CA GLY A 381 -3.95 16.37 -28.29
C GLY A 381 -3.66 16.23 -29.79
N ARG A 382 -3.94 17.28 -30.58
CA ARG A 382 -3.65 17.28 -32.03
C ARG A 382 -2.18 17.53 -32.33
N THR A 383 -1.56 18.48 -31.61
CA THR A 383 -0.16 18.86 -31.86
C THR A 383 0.83 18.14 -30.94
N GLY A 384 0.36 17.60 -29.79
CA GLY A 384 1.22 17.04 -28.76
C GLY A 384 1.97 18.09 -27.94
N SER A 385 1.59 19.38 -28.06
CA SER A 385 2.24 20.44 -27.31
C SER A 385 1.56 20.70 -25.98
N VAL A 386 2.35 21.07 -24.95
CA VAL A 386 1.80 21.54 -23.66
C VAL A 386 1.13 22.89 -23.87
N LYS A 387 -0.17 22.98 -23.57
CA LYS A 387 -0.91 24.27 -23.55
C LYS A 387 -0.54 25.10 -22.32
N ASN A 388 -0.56 24.47 -21.15
CA ASN A 388 -0.14 25.05 -19.88
C ASN A 388 0.14 24.00 -18.83
N GLN A 389 0.90 24.38 -17.82
CA GLN A 389 1.00 23.66 -16.56
C GLN A 389 -0.20 24.04 -15.68
N ILE A 390 -0.99 23.06 -15.24
CA ILE A 390 -2.20 23.27 -14.44
C ILE A 390 -1.82 23.52 -12.98
N THR A 391 -1.03 22.62 -12.39
CA THR A 391 -0.57 22.73 -10.99
C THR A 391 0.94 22.99 -10.95
N ARG A 392 1.41 23.75 -9.96
CA ARG A 392 2.85 24.12 -9.85
C ARG A 392 3.25 24.44 -8.41
N GLY A 393 4.50 24.21 -8.06
CA GLY A 393 5.05 24.55 -6.73
C GLY A 393 5.92 23.45 -6.16
N ALA A 394 6.47 23.67 -4.95
CA ALA A 394 7.30 22.69 -4.24
C ALA A 394 6.42 21.71 -3.43
N TRP A 395 5.53 20.98 -4.12
CA TRP A 395 4.56 20.04 -3.56
C TRP A 395 4.11 19.03 -4.61
N VAL A 396 3.36 18.00 -4.23
CA VAL A 396 2.98 16.90 -5.12
C VAL A 396 1.46 16.73 -5.22
N VAL A 397 0.97 16.51 -6.44
CA VAL A 397 -0.35 15.91 -6.66
C VAL A 397 -0.25 14.44 -6.27
N GLN A 398 -1.14 13.98 -5.38
CA GLN A 398 -1.21 12.58 -4.96
C GLN A 398 -2.09 11.77 -5.90
N ASP A 399 -3.26 12.33 -6.25
CA ASP A 399 -4.23 11.67 -7.11
C ASP A 399 -5.25 12.68 -7.64
N VAL A 400 -5.95 12.34 -8.70
CA VAL A 400 -7.08 13.10 -9.26
C VAL A 400 -8.36 12.32 -9.00
N ASP A 401 -9.29 12.94 -8.28
CA ASP A 401 -10.55 12.31 -7.89
C ASP A 401 -11.62 12.45 -9.01
N THR A 402 -11.70 13.63 -9.61
CA THR A 402 -12.73 13.93 -10.63
C THR A 402 -12.24 15.02 -11.58
N VAL A 403 -12.61 14.88 -12.85
CA VAL A 403 -12.49 15.92 -13.87
C VAL A 403 -13.90 16.30 -14.33
N ASP A 404 -14.30 17.52 -14.03
CA ASP A 404 -15.53 18.13 -14.55
C ASP A 404 -15.18 18.85 -15.86
N VAL A 405 -15.50 18.19 -16.98
CA VAL A 405 -15.19 18.69 -18.32
C VAL A 405 -16.00 19.93 -18.65
N ASP A 406 -17.28 19.97 -18.25
CA ASP A 406 -18.19 21.10 -18.54
C ASP A 406 -17.77 22.36 -17.78
N ALA A 407 -17.47 22.23 -16.50
CA ALA A 407 -16.96 23.32 -15.66
C ALA A 407 -15.46 23.59 -15.88
N ARG A 408 -14.76 22.72 -16.60
CA ARG A 408 -13.30 22.74 -16.79
C ARG A 408 -12.54 22.82 -15.48
N THR A 409 -12.91 21.98 -14.52
CA THR A 409 -12.37 21.96 -13.17
C THR A 409 -11.87 20.54 -12.81
N ILE A 410 -10.74 20.47 -12.13
CA ILE A 410 -10.14 19.23 -11.63
C ILE A 410 -10.23 19.23 -10.11
N TRP A 411 -10.71 18.12 -9.55
CA TRP A 411 -10.70 17.85 -8.11
C TRP A 411 -9.60 16.85 -7.83
N PHE A 412 -8.69 17.18 -6.90
CA PHE A 412 -7.49 16.39 -6.68
C PHE A 412 -7.00 16.47 -5.23
N ARG A 413 -6.24 15.47 -4.86
CA ARG A 413 -5.53 15.40 -3.58
C ARG A 413 -4.07 15.77 -3.77
N ALA A 414 -3.51 16.51 -2.81
CA ALA A 414 -2.12 16.94 -2.84
C ALA A 414 -1.50 16.94 -1.44
N SER A 415 -0.17 16.88 -1.41
CA SER A 415 0.64 16.94 -0.19
C SER A 415 1.77 17.95 -0.33
N GLY A 416 2.12 18.61 0.79
CA GLY A 416 3.24 19.54 0.85
C GLY A 416 2.92 21.00 0.50
N MET A 417 1.65 21.35 0.22
CA MET A 417 1.25 22.73 -0.06
C MET A 417 1.35 23.66 1.17
N ASN A 418 1.18 23.11 2.36
CA ASN A 418 1.18 23.88 3.61
C ASN A 418 2.58 23.83 4.25
N PRO A 419 3.38 24.89 4.22
CA PRO A 419 4.80 24.84 4.63
C PRO A 419 5.00 24.59 6.14
N ASP A 420 3.99 24.92 6.95
CA ASP A 420 4.04 24.75 8.42
C ASP A 420 3.47 23.40 8.89
N GLN A 421 3.17 22.49 7.96
CA GLN A 421 2.63 21.16 8.25
C GLN A 421 3.61 20.07 7.78
N ASP A 422 3.33 18.83 8.20
CA ASP A 422 4.02 17.65 7.68
C ASP A 422 3.76 17.55 6.15
N PRO A 423 4.81 17.54 5.31
CA PRO A 423 4.67 17.56 3.86
C PRO A 423 4.02 16.29 3.27
N TYR A 424 3.74 15.30 4.08
CA TYR A 424 3.03 14.09 3.68
C TYR A 424 1.52 14.13 3.99
N PHE A 425 1.04 15.17 4.69
CA PHE A 425 -0.40 15.31 4.93
C PHE A 425 -1.14 15.56 3.63
N VAL A 426 -2.21 14.80 3.44
CA VAL A 426 -3.04 14.84 2.24
C VAL A 426 -4.17 15.83 2.47
N HIS A 427 -4.32 16.76 1.53
CA HIS A 427 -5.38 17.76 1.50
C HIS A 427 -6.14 17.73 0.18
N GLN A 428 -7.37 18.23 0.19
CA GLN A 428 -8.25 18.27 -0.98
C GLN A 428 -8.29 19.66 -1.60
N TYR A 429 -8.21 19.68 -2.94
CA TYR A 429 -8.20 20.89 -3.74
C TYR A 429 -9.06 20.75 -5.00
N SER A 430 -9.42 21.89 -5.60
CA SER A 430 -9.82 21.98 -6.99
C SER A 430 -9.06 23.08 -7.72
N ILE A 431 -8.94 22.96 -9.06
CA ILE A 431 -8.25 23.92 -9.92
C ILE A 431 -8.86 23.90 -11.33
N ASN A 432 -8.88 25.03 -12.01
CA ASN A 432 -9.32 25.10 -13.40
C ASN A 432 -8.23 24.55 -14.35
N PHE A 433 -8.62 24.09 -15.53
CA PHE A 433 -7.70 23.55 -16.54
C PHE A 433 -6.59 24.54 -16.95
N ASP A 434 -6.85 25.85 -16.87
CA ASP A 434 -5.86 26.90 -17.17
C ASP A 434 -4.89 27.20 -16.00
N GLY A 435 -5.05 26.51 -14.87
CA GLY A 435 -4.25 26.68 -13.67
C GLY A 435 -4.71 27.85 -12.76
N SER A 436 -5.84 28.48 -13.09
CA SER A 436 -6.47 29.50 -12.22
C SER A 436 -7.41 28.85 -11.21
N GLY A 437 -7.89 29.62 -10.22
CA GLY A 437 -8.96 29.20 -9.32
C GLY A 437 -8.59 28.11 -8.33
N LEU A 438 -7.30 27.89 -8.02
CA LEU A 438 -6.88 26.92 -7.00
C LEU A 438 -7.64 27.17 -5.69
N THR A 439 -8.39 26.16 -5.24
CA THR A 439 -9.24 26.24 -4.06
C THR A 439 -8.94 25.08 -3.13
N ALA A 440 -8.65 25.37 -1.85
CA ALA A 440 -8.48 24.38 -0.80
C ALA A 440 -9.83 24.09 -0.12
N TYR A 441 -10.15 22.79 0.08
CA TYR A 441 -11.35 22.34 0.80
C TYR A 441 -11.06 21.93 2.24
N THR A 442 -9.79 21.71 2.56
CA THR A 442 -9.31 21.30 3.89
C THR A 442 -8.26 22.27 4.40
N ASP A 443 -8.26 22.50 5.69
CA ASP A 443 -7.40 23.51 6.35
C ASP A 443 -6.77 23.04 7.66
N ALA A 444 -7.29 21.96 8.28
CA ALA A 444 -6.74 21.46 9.52
C ALA A 444 -5.36 20.82 9.33
N ASN A 445 -4.51 20.94 10.35
CA ASN A 445 -3.17 20.33 10.35
C ASN A 445 -3.26 18.81 10.57
N GLY A 446 -3.41 18.06 9.49
CA GLY A 446 -3.53 16.61 9.50
C GLY A 446 -3.77 16.02 8.11
N THR A 447 -3.88 14.70 8.03
CA THR A 447 -4.25 14.00 6.80
C THR A 447 -5.76 13.90 6.70
N HIS A 448 -6.31 14.38 5.59
CA HIS A 448 -7.75 14.44 5.32
C HIS A 448 -8.24 13.29 4.44
N SER A 449 -9.51 12.95 4.59
CA SER A 449 -10.34 12.20 3.65
C SER A 449 -11.62 12.98 3.44
N ILE A 450 -11.99 13.20 2.18
CA ILE A 450 -13.20 13.94 1.83
C ILE A 450 -14.15 13.06 1.03
N ASP A 451 -15.44 13.18 1.37
CA ASP A 451 -16.53 12.54 0.67
C ASP A 451 -17.56 13.60 0.30
N PHE A 452 -17.68 13.92 -1.00
CA PHE A 452 -18.65 14.88 -1.49
C PHE A 452 -20.05 14.25 -1.62
N SER A 453 -21.09 15.05 -1.34
CA SER A 453 -22.47 14.65 -1.64
C SER A 453 -22.66 14.50 -3.16
N PRO A 454 -23.57 13.61 -3.62
CA PRO A 454 -23.86 13.45 -5.05
C PRO A 454 -24.25 14.76 -5.75
N ASP A 455 -24.97 15.64 -5.07
CA ASP A 455 -25.35 16.96 -5.56
C ASP A 455 -24.26 18.04 -5.40
N MET A 456 -23.06 17.67 -4.93
CA MET A 456 -21.89 18.53 -4.72
C MET A 456 -22.15 19.75 -3.81
N ARG A 457 -23.22 19.76 -3.00
CA ARG A 457 -23.56 20.90 -2.11
C ARG A 457 -22.84 20.87 -0.79
N PHE A 458 -22.50 19.66 -0.32
CA PHE A 458 -21.85 19.42 0.96
C PHE A 458 -20.74 18.38 0.79
N TYR A 459 -19.86 18.33 1.79
CA TYR A 459 -18.89 17.25 1.93
C TYR A 459 -18.61 16.96 3.40
N VAL A 460 -18.22 15.71 3.65
CA VAL A 460 -17.72 15.26 4.94
C VAL A 460 -16.20 15.28 4.91
N ASP A 461 -15.59 16.07 5.79
CA ASP A 461 -14.14 16.19 5.97
C ASP A 461 -13.73 15.43 7.23
N ARG A 462 -13.04 14.30 7.07
CA ARG A 462 -12.49 13.49 8.18
C ARG A 462 -10.99 13.63 8.17
N TRP A 463 -10.41 14.03 9.30
CA TRP A 463 -8.95 14.20 9.39
C TRP A 463 -8.39 13.73 10.72
N SER A 464 -7.11 13.34 10.72
CA SER A 464 -6.36 12.94 11.90
C SER A 464 -4.86 13.08 11.69
N ARG A 465 -4.08 12.94 12.77
CA ARG A 465 -2.63 12.72 12.79
C ARG A 465 -2.31 11.54 13.69
N VAL A 466 -1.08 11.07 13.69
CA VAL A 466 -0.67 10.00 14.63
C VAL A 466 -0.83 10.41 16.10
N ASP A 467 -0.76 11.71 16.38
CA ASP A 467 -0.86 12.35 17.71
C ASP A 467 -2.15 13.16 17.88
N GLN A 468 -3.12 12.99 16.99
CA GLN A 468 -4.42 13.65 17.04
C GLN A 468 -5.52 12.69 16.59
N PRO A 469 -6.46 12.33 17.50
CA PRO A 469 -7.60 11.49 17.18
C PRO A 469 -8.47 12.06 16.05
N PRO A 470 -9.26 11.21 15.35
CA PRO A 470 -10.09 11.63 14.24
C PRO A 470 -11.12 12.70 14.62
N VAL A 471 -11.30 13.65 13.70
CA VAL A 471 -12.36 14.65 13.71
C VAL A 471 -13.11 14.56 12.39
N ALA A 472 -14.43 14.55 12.44
CA ALA A 472 -15.31 14.54 11.27
C ALA A 472 -16.19 15.79 11.26
N LEU A 473 -16.13 16.54 10.16
CA LEU A 473 -16.87 17.80 9.96
C LEU A 473 -17.77 17.68 8.74
N LEU A 474 -18.98 18.18 8.82
CA LEU A 474 -19.82 18.45 7.66
C LEU A 474 -19.57 19.89 7.21
N ARG A 475 -19.19 20.07 5.94
CA ARG A 475 -18.90 21.39 5.37
C ARG A 475 -19.77 21.67 4.14
N ARG A 476 -19.98 22.93 3.84
CA ARG A 476 -20.65 23.41 2.63
C ARG A 476 -19.63 23.58 1.50
N THR A 477 -19.89 23.05 0.34
CA THR A 477 -18.94 23.11 -0.79
C THR A 477 -18.71 24.53 -1.30
N SER A 478 -19.75 25.36 -1.37
CA SER A 478 -19.69 26.70 -2.00
C SER A 478 -18.77 27.69 -1.29
N ASP A 479 -18.72 27.65 0.05
CA ASP A 479 -17.93 28.57 0.87
C ASP A 479 -16.99 27.87 1.86
N ARG A 480 -17.01 26.52 1.90
CA ARG A 480 -16.20 25.65 2.74
C ARG A 480 -16.45 25.83 4.25
N SER A 481 -17.53 26.54 4.59
CA SER A 481 -17.92 26.74 5.98
C SER A 481 -18.31 25.42 6.67
N VAL A 482 -17.96 25.30 7.94
CA VAL A 482 -18.39 24.17 8.77
C VAL A 482 -19.89 24.34 9.06
N VAL A 483 -20.69 23.35 8.65
CA VAL A 483 -22.13 23.27 8.93
C VAL A 483 -22.36 22.70 10.33
N MET A 484 -21.65 21.59 10.64
CA MET A 484 -21.63 20.99 11.98
C MET A 484 -20.38 20.12 12.18
N GLU A 485 -19.99 19.94 13.42
CA GLU A 485 -19.10 18.86 13.83
C GLU A 485 -19.92 17.58 13.93
N LEU A 486 -19.55 16.57 13.11
CA LEU A 486 -20.21 15.28 13.14
C LEU A 486 -19.77 14.49 14.35
N GLU A 487 -18.45 14.25 14.45
CA GLU A 487 -17.86 13.54 15.58
C GLU A 487 -16.46 14.07 15.85
N ARG A 488 -16.06 13.97 17.11
CA ARG A 488 -14.70 14.16 17.59
C ARG A 488 -14.35 12.96 18.45
N ALA A 489 -13.43 12.15 18.00
CA ALA A 489 -13.08 10.93 18.68
C ALA A 489 -12.62 11.19 20.13
N ASP A 490 -13.15 10.40 21.06
CA ASP A 490 -12.77 10.34 22.47
C ASP A 490 -11.80 9.17 22.68
N ASP A 491 -10.56 9.48 22.98
CA ASP A 491 -9.48 8.53 23.28
C ASP A 491 -9.12 8.46 24.77
N SER A 492 -9.94 9.03 25.64
CA SER A 492 -9.69 9.08 27.08
C SER A 492 -9.51 7.70 27.72
N ALA A 493 -10.30 6.70 27.28
CA ALA A 493 -10.18 5.32 27.73
C ALA A 493 -8.86 4.67 27.25
N LEU A 494 -8.44 4.99 26.02
CA LEU A 494 -7.16 4.53 25.48
C LEU A 494 -5.98 5.12 26.28
N LEU A 495 -6.00 6.40 26.56
CA LEU A 495 -4.98 7.06 27.39
C LEU A 495 -4.96 6.51 28.81
N ALA A 496 -6.13 6.21 29.40
CA ALA A 496 -6.25 5.59 30.72
C ALA A 496 -5.67 4.17 30.78
N SER A 497 -5.59 3.45 29.64
CA SER A 497 -4.95 2.13 29.54
C SER A 497 -3.41 2.18 29.65
N GLY A 498 -2.84 3.40 29.66
CA GLY A 498 -1.39 3.63 29.66
C GLY A 498 -0.80 3.85 28.26
N TRP A 499 -1.61 3.71 27.21
CA TRP A 499 -1.20 4.05 25.84
C TRP A 499 -0.77 5.52 25.75
N ARG A 500 0.21 5.81 24.91
CA ARG A 500 0.71 7.16 24.68
C ARG A 500 0.82 7.43 23.19
N TYR A 501 0.60 8.68 22.79
CA TYR A 501 0.81 9.09 21.42
C TYR A 501 2.24 8.84 20.96
N PRO A 502 2.44 8.39 19.72
CA PRO A 502 3.74 8.43 19.08
C PRO A 502 4.22 9.88 19.01
N GLU A 503 5.52 10.09 19.21
CA GLU A 503 6.12 11.40 19.00
C GLU A 503 6.53 11.54 17.53
N VAL A 504 6.07 12.59 16.85
CA VAL A 504 6.59 12.98 15.55
C VAL A 504 7.91 13.73 15.74
N PHE A 505 8.95 13.29 15.05
CA PHE A 505 10.28 13.91 15.13
C PHE A 505 10.85 14.14 13.74
N THR A 506 11.52 15.28 13.56
CA THR A 506 12.18 15.66 12.32
C THR A 506 13.64 15.97 12.54
N ALA A 507 14.48 15.60 11.59
CA ALA A 507 15.88 15.97 11.54
C ALA A 507 16.31 16.29 10.11
N LYS A 508 17.41 16.99 9.92
CA LYS A 508 17.95 17.27 8.59
C LYS A 508 18.56 16.00 7.99
N GLY A 509 18.27 15.78 6.70
CA GLY A 509 18.82 14.68 5.92
C GLY A 509 20.28 14.94 5.51
N ARG A 510 20.79 14.05 4.65
CA ARG A 510 22.19 14.04 4.16
C ARG A 510 22.64 15.32 3.44
N ASP A 511 21.70 16.07 2.89
CA ASP A 511 21.92 17.37 2.23
C ASP A 511 22.00 18.56 3.21
N GLY A 512 21.68 18.34 4.49
CA GLY A 512 21.62 19.36 5.52
C GLY A 512 20.43 20.33 5.42
N GLU A 513 19.54 20.13 4.45
CA GLU A 513 18.42 21.02 4.15
C GLU A 513 17.06 20.33 4.30
N THR A 514 16.90 19.14 3.72
CA THR A 514 15.63 18.40 3.67
C THR A 514 15.27 17.86 5.04
N ASP A 515 14.03 18.10 5.46
CA ASP A 515 13.49 17.50 6.68
C ASP A 515 13.11 16.04 6.45
N ILE A 516 13.69 15.16 7.26
CA ILE A 516 13.41 13.73 7.35
C ILE A 516 12.45 13.51 8.52
N TRP A 517 11.32 12.88 8.22
CA TRP A 517 10.22 12.69 9.15
C TRP A 517 10.21 11.26 9.68
N GLY A 518 9.96 11.12 10.98
CA GLY A 518 9.79 9.83 11.62
C GLY A 518 8.90 9.90 12.84
N VAL A 519 8.58 8.74 13.39
CA VAL A 519 7.81 8.59 14.63
C VAL A 519 8.60 7.79 15.64
N ILE A 520 8.43 8.13 16.92
CA ILE A 520 9.02 7.46 18.09
C ILE A 520 7.89 6.88 18.93
N VAL A 521 7.93 5.58 19.15
CA VAL A 521 6.98 4.84 20.00
C VAL A 521 7.72 4.35 21.23
N ARG A 522 7.17 4.61 22.40
CA ARG A 522 7.72 4.22 23.71
C ARG A 522 6.83 3.18 24.37
N PRO A 523 7.36 2.30 25.23
CA PRO A 523 6.54 1.36 25.98
C PRO A 523 5.59 2.09 26.95
N THR A 524 4.49 1.46 27.30
CA THR A 524 3.50 2.06 28.21
C THR A 524 4.06 2.33 29.62
N ASN A 525 5.05 1.53 30.04
CA ASN A 525 5.78 1.70 31.31
C ASN A 525 7.07 2.52 31.18
N PHE A 526 7.15 3.38 30.16
CA PHE A 526 8.34 4.20 29.87
C PHE A 526 8.80 5.02 31.08
N ASP A 527 10.11 4.96 31.34
CA ASP A 527 10.81 5.71 32.40
C ASP A 527 12.03 6.41 31.79
N SER A 528 12.00 7.73 31.68
CA SER A 528 13.06 8.55 31.07
C SER A 528 14.41 8.48 31.81
N THR A 529 14.47 7.88 33.01
CA THR A 529 15.73 7.69 33.74
C THR A 529 16.50 6.43 33.34
N LYS A 530 15.86 5.54 32.60
CA LYS A 530 16.45 4.31 32.05
C LYS A 530 17.08 4.56 30.66
N SER A 531 17.93 3.66 30.23
CA SER A 531 18.46 3.62 28.86
C SER A 531 17.75 2.50 28.08
N TYR A 532 17.29 2.83 26.89
CA TYR A 532 16.53 1.91 26.03
C TYR A 532 17.28 1.63 24.74
N PRO A 533 17.49 0.36 24.36
CA PRO A 533 17.86 0.02 22.99
C PRO A 533 16.80 0.50 22.01
N VAL A 534 17.20 0.71 20.77
CA VAL A 534 16.34 1.23 19.72
C VAL A 534 16.11 0.16 18.66
N VAL A 535 14.88 0.03 18.22
CA VAL A 535 14.51 -0.83 17.08
C VAL A 535 13.82 -0.03 16.01
N GLU A 536 14.39 0.00 14.81
CA GLU A 536 13.78 0.62 13.65
C GLU A 536 12.92 -0.40 12.90
N TYR A 537 11.62 -0.10 12.69
CA TYR A 537 10.83 -0.77 11.69
C TYR A 537 11.06 -0.09 10.34
N ILE A 538 11.65 -0.82 9.39
CA ILE A 538 11.98 -0.27 8.09
C ILE A 538 11.08 -0.84 6.99
N TYR A 539 10.62 0.06 6.15
CA TYR A 539 10.20 -0.23 4.79
C TYR A 539 10.61 0.97 3.93
N ALA A 540 11.54 0.75 2.99
CA ALA A 540 12.09 1.82 2.15
C ALA A 540 11.87 1.55 0.65
N GLY A 541 10.76 0.89 0.30
CA GLY A 541 10.36 0.68 -1.08
C GLY A 541 10.05 2.02 -1.77
N PRO A 542 10.59 2.29 -2.97
CA PRO A 542 10.42 3.60 -3.62
C PRO A 542 8.98 3.92 -4.05
N HIS A 543 8.08 2.94 -4.05
CA HIS A 543 6.69 3.09 -4.52
C HIS A 543 5.78 3.89 -3.58
N SER A 544 6.18 4.21 -2.34
CA SER A 544 5.37 4.97 -1.38
C SER A 544 6.22 5.63 -0.31
N SER A 545 5.56 6.30 0.64
CA SER A 545 6.07 6.70 1.95
C SER A 545 5.36 5.88 3.04
N PHE A 546 6.00 5.63 4.17
CA PHE A 546 5.58 4.58 5.09
C PHE A 546 5.42 5.02 6.55
N VAL A 547 5.96 6.17 6.94
CA VAL A 547 5.73 6.72 8.27
C VAL A 547 4.24 7.01 8.46
N PRO A 548 3.60 6.48 9.51
CA PRO A 548 2.19 6.69 9.77
C PRO A 548 1.83 8.18 9.84
N LYS A 549 0.75 8.57 9.17
CA LYS A 549 0.27 9.96 9.11
C LYS A 549 -1.14 10.14 9.65
N ARG A 550 -1.83 9.04 9.96
CA ARG A 550 -3.18 9.01 10.52
C ARG A 550 -3.15 8.42 11.92
N PHE A 551 -4.12 8.78 12.72
CA PHE A 551 -4.32 8.20 14.04
C PHE A 551 -4.58 6.69 13.94
N SER A 552 -3.86 5.94 14.73
CA SER A 552 -4.12 4.54 15.02
C SER A 552 -3.42 4.16 16.33
N THR A 553 -3.80 3.05 16.94
CA THR A 553 -3.12 2.57 18.15
C THR A 553 -1.69 2.10 17.91
N LEU A 554 -1.27 1.95 16.64
CA LEU A 554 0.06 1.44 16.23
C LEU A 554 0.45 0.17 17.01
N SER A 555 -0.48 -0.75 17.16
CA SER A 555 -0.33 -1.94 18.03
C SER A 555 0.94 -2.74 17.71
N ARG A 556 1.30 -2.87 16.44
CA ARG A 556 2.53 -3.59 16.02
C ARG A 556 3.81 -2.93 16.53
N HIS A 557 3.88 -1.59 16.55
CA HIS A 557 5.04 -0.86 17.07
C HIS A 557 5.07 -0.92 18.60
N HIS A 558 3.92 -0.73 19.21
CA HIS A 558 3.79 -0.78 20.68
C HIS A 558 4.09 -2.17 21.22
N SER A 559 3.64 -3.26 20.59
CA SER A 559 3.97 -4.62 21.02
C SER A 559 5.49 -4.84 21.12
N VAL A 560 6.25 -4.36 20.11
CA VAL A 560 7.72 -4.42 20.17
C VAL A 560 8.26 -3.48 21.24
N ALA A 561 7.69 -2.29 21.40
CA ALA A 561 8.15 -1.34 22.42
C ALA A 561 7.93 -1.87 23.85
N GLU A 562 6.84 -2.61 24.11
CA GLU A 562 6.54 -3.21 25.42
C GLU A 562 7.64 -4.17 25.92
N LEU A 563 8.48 -4.69 25.02
CA LEU A 563 9.67 -5.48 25.38
C LEU A 563 10.79 -4.64 26.01
N GLY A 564 10.54 -3.36 26.30
CA GLY A 564 11.52 -2.42 26.87
C GLY A 564 12.40 -1.76 25.81
N LEU A 565 11.88 -1.56 24.62
CA LEU A 565 12.56 -0.97 23.45
C LEU A 565 11.93 0.37 23.07
N ILE A 566 12.71 1.24 22.44
CA ILE A 566 12.15 2.38 21.68
C ILE A 566 11.99 1.93 20.25
N VAL A 567 10.77 2.05 19.70
CA VAL A 567 10.51 1.70 18.31
C VAL A 567 10.36 2.96 17.46
N VAL A 568 11.02 2.98 16.31
CA VAL A 568 10.94 4.12 15.38
C VAL A 568 10.61 3.65 13.96
N GLN A 569 10.00 4.54 13.19
CA GLN A 569 9.82 4.38 11.75
C GLN A 569 10.13 5.72 11.07
N ILE A 570 10.92 5.69 9.99
CA ILE A 570 11.48 6.87 9.36
C ILE A 570 11.30 6.77 7.84
N ASP A 571 11.03 7.87 7.13
CA ASP A 571 11.07 7.96 5.68
C ASP A 571 12.31 8.77 5.25
N GLY A 572 13.36 8.07 4.81
CA GLY A 572 14.57 8.67 4.24
C GLY A 572 14.44 8.95 2.74
N MET A 573 15.41 9.62 2.15
CA MET A 573 15.49 9.84 0.71
C MET A 573 15.47 8.51 -0.05
N GLY A 574 14.82 8.51 -1.21
CA GLY A 574 14.54 7.31 -2.01
C GLY A 574 13.12 6.77 -1.86
N THR A 575 12.36 7.17 -0.82
CA THR A 575 10.91 6.95 -0.75
C THR A 575 10.14 7.98 -1.59
N SER A 576 8.84 7.74 -1.85
CA SER A 576 8.00 8.59 -2.69
C SER A 576 7.37 9.79 -1.95
N ASN A 577 6.45 10.48 -2.61
CA ASN A 577 5.60 11.57 -2.08
C ASN A 577 6.34 12.86 -1.70
N ARG A 578 7.54 13.06 -2.23
CA ARG A 578 8.34 14.29 -2.14
C ARG A 578 8.80 14.73 -3.55
N SER A 579 9.80 15.60 -3.62
CA SER A 579 10.38 15.98 -4.90
C SER A 579 10.95 14.79 -5.67
N LYS A 580 11.06 14.92 -6.98
CA LYS A 580 11.72 13.90 -7.80
C LYS A 580 13.15 13.65 -7.37
N ALA A 581 13.92 14.69 -7.02
CA ALA A 581 15.29 14.56 -6.53
C ALA A 581 15.38 13.74 -5.23
N PHE A 582 14.39 13.86 -4.34
CA PHE A 582 14.30 13.03 -3.12
C PHE A 582 14.06 11.57 -3.49
N HIS A 583 13.17 11.30 -4.44
CA HIS A 583 12.80 9.97 -4.90
C HIS A 583 13.91 9.30 -5.71
N ASP A 584 14.59 10.06 -6.56
CA ASP A 584 15.62 9.55 -7.49
C ASP A 584 16.86 8.96 -6.80
N VAL A 585 17.06 9.19 -5.49
CA VAL A 585 18.13 8.56 -4.70
C VAL A 585 18.06 7.03 -4.78
N ALA A 586 16.85 6.47 -4.97
CA ALA A 586 16.65 5.03 -5.12
C ALA A 586 17.09 4.48 -6.49
N TRP A 587 17.24 5.35 -7.51
CA TRP A 587 17.52 4.92 -8.88
C TRP A 587 18.84 4.17 -9.02
N LYS A 588 18.75 2.89 -9.43
CA LYS A 588 19.91 1.97 -9.52
C LYS A 588 20.69 1.83 -8.21
N ASN A 589 20.07 2.15 -7.08
CA ASN A 589 20.72 2.27 -5.78
C ASN A 589 19.79 1.84 -4.63
N ILE A 590 19.06 0.76 -4.82
CA ILE A 590 18.04 0.32 -3.84
C ILE A 590 18.65 -0.02 -2.47
N LYS A 591 19.94 -0.36 -2.41
CA LYS A 591 20.67 -0.61 -1.16
C LYS A 591 20.80 0.63 -0.26
N ASP A 592 20.65 1.84 -0.81
CA ASP A 592 20.72 3.07 -0.03
C ASP A 592 19.63 3.13 1.04
N ALA A 593 18.39 2.74 0.67
CA ALA A 593 17.24 2.66 1.58
C ALA A 593 17.08 3.88 2.51
N GLY A 594 17.66 5.02 2.17
CA GLY A 594 17.70 6.23 3.00
C GLY A 594 18.58 6.10 4.25
N PHE A 595 19.49 5.13 4.36
CA PHE A 595 20.31 4.92 5.56
C PHE A 595 21.11 6.14 6.00
N PRO A 596 21.77 6.92 5.13
CA PRO A 596 22.45 8.13 5.57
C PRO A 596 21.53 9.11 6.31
N ASP A 597 20.29 9.26 5.84
CA ASP A 597 19.29 10.14 6.45
C ASP A 597 18.78 9.58 7.77
N ARG A 598 18.48 8.27 7.80
CA ARG A 598 18.00 7.55 8.98
C ARG A 598 19.00 7.63 10.12
N ILE A 599 20.28 7.39 9.84
CA ILE A 599 21.37 7.47 10.83
C ILE A 599 21.51 8.91 11.39
N LEU A 600 21.42 9.93 10.54
CA LEU A 600 21.40 11.31 11.00
C LEU A 600 20.20 11.62 11.89
N TRP A 601 19.04 11.11 11.51
CA TRP A 601 17.82 11.25 12.30
C TRP A 601 17.96 10.59 13.68
N HIS A 602 18.46 9.34 13.75
CA HIS A 602 18.73 8.66 15.01
C HIS A 602 19.69 9.44 15.92
N ARG A 603 20.77 9.98 15.35
CA ARG A 603 21.74 10.81 16.09
C ARG A 603 21.08 12.07 16.65
N ALA A 604 20.24 12.74 15.86
CA ALA A 604 19.50 13.92 16.34
C ALA A 604 18.53 13.60 17.49
N VAL A 605 17.89 12.41 17.47
CA VAL A 605 17.08 11.95 18.60
C VAL A 605 17.93 11.69 19.84
N ALA A 606 19.09 11.02 19.68
CA ALA A 606 20.00 10.75 20.79
C ALA A 606 20.58 12.02 21.41
N ASP A 607 20.88 13.03 20.60
CA ASP A 607 21.34 14.34 21.08
C ASP A 607 20.28 15.04 21.95
N ARG A 608 19.00 14.76 21.69
CA ARG A 608 17.88 15.34 22.43
C ARG A 608 17.50 14.52 23.66
N TYR A 609 17.63 13.19 23.61
CA TYR A 609 17.09 12.29 24.59
C TYR A 609 18.13 11.31 25.14
N ALA A 610 18.59 11.52 26.37
CA ALA A 610 19.60 10.69 27.03
C ALA A 610 19.20 9.21 27.23
N TYR A 611 17.91 8.88 27.19
CA TYR A 611 17.42 7.50 27.28
C TYR A 611 17.55 6.73 25.96
N TYR A 612 17.81 7.40 24.84
CA TYR A 612 17.86 6.81 23.51
C TYR A 612 19.26 6.28 23.20
N ASP A 613 19.44 4.97 23.24
CA ASP A 613 20.76 4.35 23.20
C ASP A 613 21.15 3.90 21.78
N THR A 614 21.87 4.72 21.07
CA THR A 614 22.40 4.43 19.73
C THR A 614 23.58 3.46 19.72
N THR A 615 24.03 2.96 20.87
CA THR A 615 25.02 1.86 20.93
C THR A 615 24.37 0.49 20.83
N ARG A 616 23.04 0.41 20.89
CA ARG A 616 22.24 -0.81 20.80
C ARG A 616 21.07 -0.60 19.84
N VAL A 617 21.36 -0.58 18.53
CA VAL A 617 20.36 -0.36 17.49
C VAL A 617 20.05 -1.65 16.77
N GLY A 618 18.77 -2.03 16.76
CA GLY A 618 18.21 -3.10 15.96
C GLY A 618 17.35 -2.57 14.83
N ILE A 619 17.08 -3.41 13.84
CA ILE A 619 16.24 -3.09 12.68
C ILE A 619 15.45 -4.31 12.23
N TYR A 620 14.19 -4.13 11.79
CA TYR A 620 13.42 -5.21 11.18
C TYR A 620 12.51 -4.74 10.08
N GLY A 621 12.23 -5.64 9.14
CA GLY A 621 11.29 -5.39 8.07
C GLY A 621 10.89 -6.66 7.34
N GLY A 622 9.83 -6.57 6.57
CA GLY A 622 9.36 -7.63 5.68
C GLY A 622 9.41 -7.21 4.22
N SER A 623 9.50 -8.16 3.27
CA SER A 623 9.49 -7.85 1.84
C SER A 623 10.69 -6.95 1.43
N ALA A 624 10.46 -5.81 0.76
CA ALA A 624 11.51 -4.82 0.53
C ALA A 624 12.17 -4.36 1.85
N GLY A 625 11.38 -4.23 2.93
CA GLY A 625 11.91 -3.96 4.28
C GLY A 625 12.81 -5.07 4.82
N GLY A 626 12.58 -6.33 4.43
CA GLY A 626 13.46 -7.45 4.76
C GLY A 626 14.81 -7.33 4.06
N GLN A 627 14.83 -6.96 2.78
CA GLN A 627 16.06 -6.62 2.06
C GLN A 627 16.79 -5.47 2.76
N ASN A 628 16.07 -4.41 3.12
CA ASN A 628 16.64 -3.25 3.80
C ASN A 628 17.21 -3.64 5.17
N ALA A 629 16.48 -4.40 6.00
CA ALA A 629 16.92 -4.78 7.34
C ALA A 629 18.24 -5.58 7.31
N MET A 630 18.37 -6.56 6.43
CA MET A 630 19.65 -7.25 6.24
C MET A 630 20.72 -6.31 5.66
N GLY A 631 20.34 -5.46 4.68
CA GLY A 631 21.25 -4.48 4.08
C GLY A 631 21.87 -3.52 5.11
N ALA A 632 21.17 -3.21 6.18
CA ALA A 632 21.67 -2.40 7.29
C ALA A 632 22.93 -3.00 7.92
N LEU A 633 22.93 -4.32 8.17
CA LEU A 633 24.10 -5.04 8.72
C LEU A 633 25.24 -5.23 7.70
N LEU A 634 24.91 -5.21 6.39
CA LEU A 634 25.92 -5.36 5.34
C LEU A 634 26.66 -4.06 5.05
N PHE A 635 25.93 -2.95 5.04
CA PHE A 635 26.42 -1.67 4.53
C PHE A 635 26.64 -0.60 5.61
N HIS A 636 26.05 -0.80 6.82
CA HIS A 636 26.12 0.13 7.95
C HIS A 636 26.33 -0.59 9.30
N PRO A 637 27.28 -1.56 9.39
CA PRO A 637 27.49 -2.33 10.63
C PRO A 637 28.03 -1.50 11.79
N ASP A 638 28.57 -0.32 11.52
CA ASP A 638 29.01 0.63 12.53
C ASP A 638 27.86 1.32 13.28
N PHE A 639 26.63 1.14 12.81
CA PHE A 639 25.45 1.73 13.43
C PHE A 639 24.36 0.69 13.78
N TYR A 640 24.06 -0.26 12.90
CA TYR A 640 23.06 -1.31 13.14
C TYR A 640 23.76 -2.60 13.58
N HIS A 641 23.28 -3.19 14.68
CA HIS A 641 23.95 -4.34 15.32
C HIS A 641 23.12 -5.62 15.28
N VAL A 642 21.78 -5.50 15.15
CA VAL A 642 20.85 -6.63 15.17
C VAL A 642 19.80 -6.42 14.08
N ALA A 643 19.59 -7.42 13.22
CA ALA A 643 18.56 -7.32 12.19
C ALA A 643 17.65 -8.56 12.15
N VAL A 644 16.36 -8.33 11.92
CA VAL A 644 15.39 -9.37 11.57
C VAL A 644 14.82 -9.09 10.20
N SER A 645 15.08 -9.98 9.26
CA SER A 645 14.65 -9.89 7.88
C SER A 645 13.64 -11.00 7.56
N ALA A 646 12.41 -10.60 7.24
CA ALA A 646 11.34 -11.53 6.88
C ALA A 646 10.94 -11.37 5.42
N SER A 647 10.70 -12.48 4.71
CA SER A 647 10.24 -12.48 3.30
C SER A 647 11.05 -11.54 2.39
N GLY A 648 12.37 -11.43 2.60
CA GLY A 648 13.18 -10.41 1.96
C GLY A 648 13.45 -10.66 0.48
N CYS A 649 13.29 -9.64 -0.38
CA CYS A 649 13.77 -9.70 -1.77
C CYS A 649 15.27 -9.39 -1.83
N HIS A 650 16.08 -10.33 -1.35
CA HIS A 650 17.52 -10.15 -1.12
C HIS A 650 18.35 -9.91 -2.38
N ASP A 651 17.83 -10.26 -3.54
CA ASP A 651 18.44 -9.99 -4.82
C ASP A 651 17.39 -9.49 -5.82
N ASN A 652 17.57 -8.27 -6.30
CA ASN A 652 16.64 -7.64 -7.21
C ASN A 652 16.55 -8.32 -8.59
N ARG A 653 17.40 -9.28 -8.89
CA ARG A 653 17.32 -10.17 -10.07
C ARG A 653 16.37 -11.35 -9.85
N MET A 654 15.95 -11.61 -8.61
CA MET A 654 15.18 -12.78 -8.18
C MET A 654 13.74 -12.49 -7.82
N ASP A 655 13.32 -11.24 -7.86
CA ASP A 655 11.97 -10.81 -7.54
C ASP A 655 11.25 -10.23 -8.77
N LYS A 656 9.99 -9.82 -8.62
CA LYS A 656 9.08 -9.36 -9.70
C LYS A 656 9.71 -8.33 -10.63
N ILE A 657 9.66 -8.60 -11.94
CA ILE A 657 10.23 -7.72 -12.95
C ILE A 657 9.70 -6.28 -12.86
N TRP A 658 8.38 -6.11 -12.66
CA TRP A 658 7.76 -4.79 -12.68
C TRP A 658 8.28 -3.87 -11.58
N TRP A 659 8.49 -4.39 -10.35
CA TRP A 659 9.00 -3.60 -9.22
C TRP A 659 10.50 -3.35 -9.36
N ASN A 660 11.23 -4.39 -9.75
CA ASN A 660 12.68 -4.32 -9.77
C ASN A 660 13.24 -3.56 -10.97
N GLU A 661 12.75 -3.80 -12.20
CA GLU A 661 13.21 -3.03 -13.36
C GLU A 661 12.78 -1.57 -13.29
N LEU A 662 11.67 -1.22 -12.60
CA LEU A 662 11.25 0.17 -12.42
C LEU A 662 12.32 0.99 -11.67
N TRP A 663 12.88 0.44 -10.60
CA TRP A 663 13.85 1.16 -9.75
C TRP A 663 15.31 0.88 -10.12
N MET A 664 15.57 -0.31 -10.66
CA MET A 664 16.93 -0.76 -11.00
C MET A 664 17.23 -0.70 -12.49
N SER A 665 16.24 -0.39 -13.34
CA SER A 665 16.38 -0.27 -14.79
C SER A 665 16.73 -1.59 -15.50
N TRP A 666 16.83 -1.51 -16.81
CA TRP A 666 17.31 -2.57 -17.71
C TRP A 666 18.28 -1.93 -18.74
N PRO A 667 19.33 -2.64 -19.19
CA PRO A 667 19.71 -4.01 -18.86
C PRO A 667 20.29 -4.16 -17.45
N ILE A 668 20.26 -5.40 -16.95
CA ILE A 668 20.94 -5.77 -15.69
C ILE A 668 22.42 -5.40 -15.77
N GLY A 669 22.88 -4.64 -14.81
CA GLY A 669 24.25 -4.14 -14.74
C GLY A 669 24.88 -4.31 -13.35
N PRO A 670 26.10 -3.79 -13.12
CA PRO A 670 26.81 -3.91 -11.85
C PRO A 670 26.06 -3.36 -10.63
N HIS A 671 25.14 -2.42 -10.83
CA HIS A 671 24.30 -1.85 -9.76
C HIS A 671 23.35 -2.86 -9.11
N TYR A 672 22.93 -3.91 -9.85
CA TYR A 672 22.18 -5.03 -9.27
C TYR A 672 23.02 -5.80 -8.27
N SER A 673 24.25 -6.18 -8.65
CA SER A 673 25.19 -6.87 -7.75
C SER A 673 25.57 -5.99 -6.55
N ALA A 674 25.81 -4.71 -6.78
CA ALA A 674 26.13 -3.76 -5.72
C ALA A 674 24.99 -3.60 -4.68
N SER A 675 23.72 -3.86 -5.07
CA SER A 675 22.56 -3.80 -4.19
C SER A 675 22.08 -5.16 -3.67
N SER A 676 22.70 -6.27 -4.12
CA SER A 676 22.32 -7.62 -3.76
C SER A 676 22.84 -8.00 -2.36
N ASN A 677 21.95 -8.43 -1.46
CA ASN A 677 22.37 -9.01 -0.18
C ASN A 677 23.07 -10.37 -0.38
N VAL A 678 22.77 -11.09 -1.47
CA VAL A 678 23.43 -12.36 -1.82
C VAL A 678 24.88 -12.12 -2.20
N ASP A 679 25.13 -11.23 -3.16
CA ASP A 679 26.49 -10.94 -3.64
C ASP A 679 27.37 -10.30 -2.55
N ASN A 680 26.76 -9.60 -1.60
CA ASN A 680 27.44 -8.90 -0.50
C ASN A 680 27.36 -9.62 0.86
N ALA A 681 26.89 -10.87 0.91
CA ALA A 681 26.70 -11.62 2.16
C ALA A 681 28.00 -11.71 3.01
N HIS A 682 29.17 -11.69 2.36
CA HIS A 682 30.49 -11.72 3.01
C HIS A 682 30.76 -10.50 3.91
N LEU A 683 30.01 -9.40 3.73
CA LEU A 683 30.11 -8.17 4.53
C LEU A 683 29.36 -8.25 5.86
N LEU A 684 28.55 -9.30 6.09
CA LEU A 684 27.73 -9.39 7.29
C LEU A 684 28.56 -9.18 8.57
N GLU A 685 28.15 -8.20 9.37
CA GLU A 685 28.57 -8.00 10.76
C GLU A 685 27.33 -7.88 11.65
N GLY A 686 27.47 -8.23 12.95
CA GLY A 686 26.32 -8.21 13.88
C GLY A 686 25.46 -9.48 13.84
N ASN A 687 24.27 -9.41 14.41
CA ASN A 687 23.36 -10.54 14.60
C ASN A 687 22.21 -10.49 13.59
N LEU A 688 22.02 -11.54 12.81
CA LEU A 688 20.99 -11.63 11.78
C LEU A 688 20.06 -12.81 12.04
N LEU A 689 18.74 -12.54 12.02
CA LEU A 689 17.69 -13.54 11.91
C LEU A 689 16.99 -13.42 10.55
N LEU A 690 16.97 -14.51 9.79
CA LEU A 690 16.20 -14.64 8.55
C LEU A 690 14.91 -15.44 8.82
N ILE A 691 13.75 -14.91 8.42
CA ILE A 691 12.45 -15.59 8.51
C ILE A 691 11.94 -15.81 7.09
N LEU A 692 11.74 -17.06 6.72
CA LEU A 692 11.25 -17.48 5.40
C LEU A 692 9.89 -18.16 5.53
N PRO A 693 8.78 -17.55 5.05
CA PRO A 693 7.55 -18.26 4.80
C PRO A 693 7.70 -19.21 3.60
N GLU A 694 7.35 -20.49 3.78
CA GLU A 694 7.57 -21.51 2.77
C GLU A 694 6.78 -21.27 1.48
N MET A 695 5.55 -20.78 1.59
CA MET A 695 4.61 -20.62 0.49
C MET A 695 4.46 -19.16 0.05
N ASP A 696 5.52 -18.37 0.16
CA ASP A 696 5.50 -16.96 -0.24
C ASP A 696 5.31 -16.80 -1.75
N THR A 697 4.08 -16.44 -2.17
CA THR A 697 3.74 -16.21 -3.58
C THR A 697 4.06 -14.78 -4.05
N ASN A 698 4.45 -13.90 -3.14
CA ASN A 698 4.81 -12.52 -3.45
C ASN A 698 6.31 -12.34 -3.70
N VAL A 699 7.17 -12.84 -2.81
CA VAL A 699 8.63 -12.88 -2.99
C VAL A 699 9.08 -14.32 -3.08
N ASP A 700 9.77 -14.67 -4.18
CA ASP A 700 10.27 -16.03 -4.39
C ASP A 700 11.10 -16.51 -3.18
N PRO A 701 10.70 -17.59 -2.48
CA PRO A 701 11.44 -18.16 -1.36
C PRO A 701 12.92 -18.43 -1.65
N SER A 702 13.24 -18.70 -2.92
CA SER A 702 14.62 -18.92 -3.36
C SER A 702 15.52 -17.70 -3.12
N SER A 703 14.98 -16.49 -3.06
CA SER A 703 15.76 -15.28 -2.77
C SER A 703 16.41 -15.35 -1.38
N THR A 704 15.65 -15.75 -0.36
CA THR A 704 16.18 -15.96 0.99
C THR A 704 17.11 -17.19 1.05
N LEU A 705 16.78 -18.31 0.38
CA LEU A 705 17.64 -19.51 0.38
C LEU A 705 18.98 -19.25 -0.29
N GLN A 706 19.05 -18.40 -1.31
CA GLN A 706 20.33 -17.99 -1.92
C GLN A 706 21.18 -17.17 -0.96
N VAL A 707 20.58 -16.29 -0.17
CA VAL A 707 21.28 -15.55 0.88
C VAL A 707 21.81 -16.49 1.97
N VAL A 708 21.00 -17.46 2.40
CA VAL A 708 21.43 -18.49 3.36
C VAL A 708 22.66 -19.23 2.84
N ASN A 709 22.64 -19.69 1.56
CA ASN A 709 23.79 -20.34 0.95
C ASN A 709 25.03 -19.44 0.92
N ALA A 710 24.88 -18.19 0.49
CA ALA A 710 25.99 -17.23 0.40
C ALA A 710 26.61 -16.92 1.78
N LEU A 711 25.80 -16.82 2.84
CA LEU A 711 26.27 -16.65 4.21
C LEU A 711 27.07 -17.88 4.70
N ILE A 712 26.59 -19.10 4.41
CA ILE A 712 27.29 -20.35 4.73
C ILE A 712 28.64 -20.41 4.02
N GLU A 713 28.69 -20.11 2.71
CA GLU A 713 29.91 -20.08 1.92
C GLU A 713 30.90 -19.02 2.42
N ALA A 714 30.41 -17.89 2.91
CA ALA A 714 31.20 -16.83 3.51
C ALA A 714 31.62 -17.11 4.97
N GLY A 715 31.20 -18.24 5.56
CA GLY A 715 31.51 -18.62 6.95
C GLY A 715 30.90 -17.66 7.98
N LYS A 716 29.73 -17.04 7.69
CA LYS A 716 29.06 -16.13 8.59
C LYS A 716 28.08 -16.86 9.50
N GLU A 717 27.93 -16.39 10.74
CA GLU A 717 26.95 -16.87 11.70
C GLU A 717 25.65 -16.10 11.58
N PHE A 718 24.51 -16.80 11.60
CA PHE A 718 23.16 -16.22 11.53
C PHE A 718 22.13 -17.22 12.03
N GLU A 719 20.95 -16.73 12.43
CA GLU A 719 19.80 -17.58 12.72
C GLU A 719 18.85 -17.62 11.51
N PHE A 720 18.23 -18.79 11.26
CA PHE A 720 17.31 -19.00 10.13
C PHE A 720 16.09 -19.80 10.58
N VAL A 721 14.90 -19.28 10.25
CA VAL A 721 13.62 -19.93 10.52
C VAL A 721 12.82 -20.00 9.23
N MET A 722 12.48 -21.23 8.80
CA MET A 722 11.48 -21.45 7.75
C MET A 722 10.16 -21.84 8.42
N VAL A 723 9.07 -21.17 8.03
CA VAL A 723 7.74 -21.44 8.57
C VAL A 723 6.91 -22.17 7.52
N PRO A 724 6.64 -23.49 7.72
CA PRO A 724 5.87 -24.30 6.77
C PRO A 724 4.46 -23.77 6.54
N GLY A 725 3.99 -23.82 5.28
CA GLY A 725 2.64 -23.42 4.88
C GLY A 725 2.36 -21.91 4.98
N ALA A 726 3.25 -21.11 5.57
CA ALA A 726 3.06 -19.66 5.69
C ALA A 726 3.24 -18.96 4.35
N ASN A 727 2.40 -17.95 4.09
CA ASN A 727 2.51 -17.05 2.95
C ASN A 727 3.26 -15.76 3.35
N HIS A 728 3.37 -14.80 2.44
CA HIS A 728 4.14 -13.56 2.57
C HIS A 728 3.95 -12.84 3.91
N GLY A 729 5.05 -12.53 4.62
CA GLY A 729 5.04 -11.82 5.90
C GLY A 729 6.07 -12.35 6.91
N PHE A 730 5.78 -12.20 8.19
CA PHE A 730 6.67 -12.60 9.29
C PHE A 730 6.51 -14.07 9.75
N GLY A 731 5.80 -14.92 8.99
CA GLY A 731 5.59 -16.31 9.39
C GLY A 731 4.62 -16.50 10.56
N GLY A 732 3.60 -15.63 10.66
CA GLY A 732 2.57 -15.68 11.70
C GLY A 732 3.11 -15.40 13.11
N GLU A 733 2.39 -15.87 14.11
CA GLU A 733 2.70 -15.67 15.53
C GLU A 733 4.07 -16.26 15.92
N TYR A 734 4.41 -17.42 15.34
CA TYR A 734 5.69 -18.05 15.60
C TYR A 734 6.88 -17.19 15.16
N GLY A 735 6.81 -16.64 13.95
CA GLY A 735 7.88 -15.78 13.44
C GLY A 735 7.96 -14.44 14.17
N ILE A 736 6.81 -13.88 14.59
CA ILE A 736 6.76 -12.67 15.41
C ILE A 736 7.45 -12.93 16.76
N ARG A 737 7.12 -14.03 17.43
CA ARG A 737 7.78 -14.40 18.71
C ARG A 737 9.28 -14.61 18.53
N LYS A 738 9.72 -15.24 17.43
CA LYS A 738 11.15 -15.40 17.12
C LYS A 738 11.86 -14.07 16.93
N ARG A 739 11.23 -13.10 16.28
CA ARG A 739 11.74 -11.74 16.15
C ARG A 739 11.92 -11.09 17.53
N ASP A 740 10.92 -11.20 18.38
CA ASP A 740 10.90 -10.58 19.70
C ASP A 740 11.96 -11.18 20.62
N ASP A 741 12.08 -12.51 20.64
CA ASP A 741 13.15 -13.24 21.34
C ASP A 741 14.53 -12.82 20.87
N PHE A 742 14.70 -12.64 19.56
CA PHE A 742 15.97 -12.23 18.96
C PHE A 742 16.40 -10.83 19.40
N PHE A 743 15.47 -9.86 19.44
CA PHE A 743 15.77 -8.53 19.95
C PHE A 743 16.07 -8.53 21.45
N VAL A 744 15.30 -9.24 22.26
CA VAL A 744 15.55 -9.33 23.69
C VAL A 744 16.92 -9.95 23.97
N LYS A 745 17.25 -11.05 23.31
CA LYS A 745 18.54 -11.73 23.45
C LYS A 745 19.73 -10.84 23.09
N HIS A 746 19.65 -10.13 21.95
CA HIS A 746 20.82 -9.44 21.39
C HIS A 746 20.88 -7.94 21.72
N LEU A 747 19.78 -7.28 22.11
CA LEU A 747 19.77 -5.86 22.49
C LEU A 747 19.77 -5.66 23.99
N HIS A 748 19.03 -6.48 24.75
CA HIS A 748 19.03 -6.45 26.22
C HIS A 748 20.13 -7.32 26.81
N ASN A 749 20.66 -8.29 26.05
CA ASN A 749 21.66 -9.25 26.51
C ASN A 749 21.13 -10.14 27.66
N VAL A 750 19.86 -10.51 27.55
CA VAL A 750 19.17 -11.42 28.50
C VAL A 750 18.52 -12.56 27.73
N ASP A 751 18.38 -13.72 28.36
CA ASP A 751 17.64 -14.82 27.76
C ASP A 751 16.15 -14.52 27.74
N PRO A 752 15.45 -14.74 26.59
CA PRO A 752 14.00 -14.62 26.53
C PRO A 752 13.31 -15.60 27.48
N PRO A 753 12.07 -15.32 27.92
CA PRO A 753 11.27 -16.28 28.67
C PRO A 753 11.08 -17.59 27.90
N GLU A 754 11.11 -18.72 28.61
CA GLU A 754 10.83 -20.03 28.04
C GLU A 754 9.43 -20.07 27.42
N TRP A 755 9.29 -20.68 26.24
CA TRP A 755 8.00 -20.72 25.52
C TRP A 755 6.90 -21.42 26.33
N ASN A 756 7.26 -22.44 27.11
CA ASN A 756 6.32 -23.19 27.94
C ASN A 756 5.82 -22.41 29.15
N ASP A 757 6.56 -21.39 29.59
CA ASP A 757 6.13 -20.52 30.71
C ASP A 757 4.98 -19.57 30.30
N MET A 758 4.66 -19.52 29.02
CA MET A 758 3.61 -18.67 28.44
C MET A 758 2.34 -19.44 28.06
N GLU A 759 2.20 -20.71 28.45
CA GLU A 759 1.00 -21.53 28.14
C GLU A 759 -0.31 -20.94 28.69
N GLU A 760 -0.26 -20.10 29.72
CA GLU A 760 -1.45 -19.44 30.29
C GLU A 760 -1.76 -18.07 29.64
N VAL A 761 -0.87 -17.58 28.79
CA VAL A 761 -1.11 -16.35 28.03
C VAL A 761 -1.69 -16.76 26.68
N PRO A 762 -2.97 -16.50 26.40
CA PRO A 762 -3.48 -16.68 25.05
C PRO A 762 -2.55 -15.88 24.13
N LEU A 763 -1.95 -16.52 23.13
CA LEU A 763 -1.28 -15.81 22.04
C LEU A 763 -2.37 -14.98 21.33
N GLY A 764 -2.67 -13.82 21.93
CA GLY A 764 -3.83 -12.98 21.63
C GLY A 764 -3.61 -12.07 20.45
N ILE A 765 -2.87 -12.53 19.46
CA ILE A 765 -2.89 -11.90 18.16
C ILE A 765 -4.21 -12.34 17.54
N ALA A 766 -5.20 -11.46 17.55
CA ALA A 766 -6.41 -11.65 16.79
C ALA A 766 -5.98 -12.05 15.36
N ARG A 767 -6.34 -13.26 14.96
CA ARG A 767 -6.20 -13.71 13.58
C ARG A 767 -6.80 -12.61 12.73
N ASP A 768 -5.97 -11.95 11.94
CA ASP A 768 -6.47 -11.03 10.93
C ASP A 768 -7.19 -11.90 9.90
N GLU A 769 -8.52 -12.06 10.07
CA GLU A 769 -9.39 -12.83 9.17
C GLU A 769 -9.39 -12.28 7.74
N ARG A 770 -8.66 -11.19 7.48
CA ARG A 770 -8.46 -10.60 6.15
C ARG A 770 -7.34 -11.25 5.32
N GLN A 771 -6.72 -12.32 5.81
CA GLN A 771 -5.70 -13.10 5.05
C GLN A 771 -6.19 -14.49 4.60
N ARG A 772 -7.51 -14.72 4.54
CA ARG A 772 -8.07 -15.90 3.86
C ARG A 772 -8.56 -15.57 2.46
#